data_c2be588802666932034b246cdabec133
#
_entry.id   c2be588802666932034b246cdabec133
#
_cell.length_a   1.000
_cell.length_b   1.000
_cell.length_c   1.000
_cell.angle_alpha   90.00
_cell.angle_beta   90.00
_cell.angle_gamma   90.00
#
_symmetry.space_group_name_H-M   'P 1'
#
loop_
_entity.id
_entity.type
_entity.pdbx_description
1 polymer ?
#
loop_
_entity_poly.entity_id
_entity_poly.type
_entity_poly.pdbx_seq_one_letter_code
_entity_poly.pdbx_strand_id
1 'polypeptide(L)'
;MPINLASPGIVVKEVDLTVGRVDPTSGTVGGLVGPFTKGPVELPTVIANENDLLNTFGKPNSIDKQYETWLVASSFLAYGGALRVVRADDDNLYNGAVNTSGVSTTAAALKIKSVEHYEQLGYDDNTISNITVAARNPGSWSNGIRIGIIDGKADQCLGVSSIPATTSDWVGYGVTQAISATLPGVGSTTLLDGYLKGIITGVSTTGYSAAGDKYTTVQEGTLEIKVISHVSAGNTETPVEYQPNGVYRFTTGTATTTGHNGIQVMTNAGATVTSLGSTVHSSEDWFDKQVLYTSSGNPGVASTISTIQWSSIVDRPTTTEFATDRGAKNDELHVVIIDGEGKVSGNAGTILERHTGLSKAKDAEFSAGSPSYWRKYLKNNSSYIFGGGAPIGITTSGFSSGWTKQTDQAWDQDADGIIFGSSGTKNYKIVNGEDYKRNLNADGTVGVITTGGLTASVSKLATGYKLFENADNYAVDFLLMGSANHVKTEAQSLANQVIAVADIRKDALAFISPYRGAFLTDTSVGSVTVNSDETITNNVVGFYSPLTSSSYAVFDSGYKYMFDRFDNAFRYVPLNGDLAGLCVRTDITNFPWFSPAGTARGAILNAVKLTYNPSKSQRDLLYTNRINPVIFSPGSGIILFGDKTGLGRSSAFDRINVRRLFLYLENAISAAAKDQLFEFNDEITRTNFVNIVEPFLRDVQAKRGITDYVVICDETNNTAAVIDNNEFVADIFIKPARSINFIGLTFVATRTGVAFEEVIGNV
;
A
#
# COMPACT_ATOMS: atom_id res chain seq x y z
N MET A 1 0.13 7.13 20.55
CA MET A 1 -0.50 5.83 20.87
C MET A 1 -0.82 5.78 22.34
N PRO A 2 -2.04 5.50 22.77
CA PRO A 2 -2.29 5.21 24.17
C PRO A 2 -1.65 3.87 24.52
N ILE A 3 -0.72 3.87 25.44
CA ILE A 3 -0.11 2.64 25.95
C ILE A 3 -1.12 2.06 26.94
N ASN A 4 -1.86 1.04 26.52
CA ASN A 4 -2.67 0.23 27.44
C ASN A 4 -1.75 -0.78 28.11
N LEU A 5 -1.50 -0.57 29.40
CA LEU A 5 -0.86 -1.56 30.26
C LEU A 5 -1.94 -2.55 30.73
N ALA A 6 -1.87 -3.78 30.26
CA ALA A 6 -2.75 -4.87 30.70
C ALA A 6 -2.35 -5.47 32.08
N SER A 7 -1.26 -5.01 32.69
CA SER A 7 -0.79 -5.42 34.04
C SER A 7 -0.33 -4.21 34.82
N PRO A 8 -0.32 -4.28 36.17
CA PRO A 8 0.20 -3.21 37.02
C PRO A 8 1.64 -2.87 36.67
N GLY A 9 1.88 -1.65 36.21
CA GLY A 9 3.21 -1.16 35.86
C GLY A 9 3.27 0.36 35.95
N ILE A 10 4.48 0.90 36.09
CA ILE A 10 4.72 2.34 36.17
C ILE A 10 5.08 2.83 34.77
N VAL A 11 4.30 3.75 34.22
CA VAL A 11 4.65 4.49 33.00
C VAL A 11 5.29 5.80 33.42
N VAL A 12 6.56 5.99 33.12
CA VAL A 12 7.23 7.27 33.27
C VAL A 12 7.04 8.04 31.96
N LYS A 13 6.31 9.14 32.01
CA LYS A 13 6.18 10.09 30.92
C LYS A 13 6.99 11.32 31.32
N GLU A 14 8.13 11.53 30.68
CA GLU A 14 8.82 12.81 30.76
C GLU A 14 8.08 13.82 29.89
N VAL A 15 7.61 14.88 30.48
CA VAL A 15 7.10 16.05 29.78
C VAL A 15 8.10 17.17 30.06
N ASP A 16 8.86 17.55 29.04
CA ASP A 16 9.73 18.72 29.14
C ASP A 16 8.85 19.99 29.10
N LEU A 17 8.74 20.63 30.25
CA LEU A 17 8.02 21.90 30.43
C LEU A 17 8.95 23.12 30.31
N THR A 18 10.18 22.96 29.81
CA THR A 18 11.05 24.10 29.50
C THR A 18 10.51 24.80 28.24
N VAL A 19 9.53 25.65 28.49
CA VAL A 19 8.84 26.47 27.50
C VAL A 19 9.79 27.50 26.92
N GLY A 20 9.77 27.69 25.61
CA GLY A 20 10.32 28.88 24.95
C GLY A 20 11.45 28.62 23.96
N ARG A 21 11.62 27.40 23.47
CA ARG A 21 12.49 27.15 22.31
C ARG A 21 11.63 26.96 21.07
N VAL A 22 11.82 27.82 20.09
CA VAL A 22 11.32 27.58 18.73
C VAL A 22 12.08 26.38 18.20
N ASP A 23 11.45 25.21 18.15
CA ASP A 23 12.04 24.04 17.53
C ASP A 23 12.11 24.25 16.01
N PRO A 24 13.31 24.20 15.43
CA PRO A 24 13.45 24.30 13.99
C PRO A 24 12.83 23.06 13.35
N THR A 25 11.64 23.21 12.80
CA THR A 25 11.05 22.17 11.95
C THR A 25 11.91 22.02 10.71
N SER A 26 12.58 20.90 10.55
CA SER A 26 13.34 20.61 9.35
C SER A 26 12.35 20.36 8.20
N GLY A 27 12.34 21.28 7.22
CA GLY A 27 11.54 21.15 5.99
C GLY A 27 12.07 20.05 5.09
N THR A 28 11.67 18.80 5.32
CA THR A 28 12.19 17.62 4.60
C THR A 28 11.11 16.76 3.96
N VAL A 29 9.86 17.20 4.02
CA VAL A 29 8.72 16.41 3.51
C VAL A 29 8.28 16.91 2.14
N GLY A 30 8.31 16.02 1.14
CA GLY A 30 7.78 16.27 -0.19
C GLY A 30 6.38 15.68 -0.39
N GLY A 31 5.55 16.34 -1.21
CA GLY A 31 4.28 15.83 -1.71
C GLY A 31 4.37 15.46 -3.19
N LEU A 32 3.90 14.29 -3.56
CA LEU A 32 3.92 13.80 -4.93
C LEU A 32 2.61 13.08 -5.28
N VAL A 33 2.06 13.38 -6.44
CA VAL A 33 0.90 12.67 -6.98
C VAL A 33 1.27 11.99 -8.30
N GLY A 34 0.83 10.75 -8.46
CA GLY A 34 1.12 10.05 -9.72
C GLY A 34 0.34 8.75 -9.92
N PRO A 35 0.43 8.20 -11.12
CA PRO A 35 -0.14 6.90 -11.45
C PRO A 35 0.82 5.79 -11.05
N PHE A 36 0.53 5.10 -9.96
CA PHE A 36 1.31 3.95 -9.50
C PHE A 36 0.55 2.65 -9.76
N THR A 37 1.29 1.54 -9.87
CA THR A 37 0.71 0.22 -10.17
C THR A 37 -0.08 -0.37 -9.01
N LYS A 38 0.27 -0.02 -7.78
CA LYS A 38 -0.29 -0.56 -6.53
C LYS A 38 -0.47 0.58 -5.54
N GLY A 39 -1.11 0.31 -4.42
CA GLY A 39 -1.24 1.24 -3.30
C GLY A 39 -2.60 1.93 -3.21
N PRO A 40 -2.87 2.58 -2.07
CA PRO A 40 -4.13 3.28 -1.84
C PRO A 40 -4.30 4.45 -2.80
N VAL A 41 -5.53 4.71 -3.22
CA VAL A 41 -5.90 5.77 -4.16
C VAL A 41 -6.45 6.96 -3.39
N GLU A 42 -6.05 8.17 -3.76
CA GLU A 42 -6.47 9.43 -3.13
C GLU A 42 -6.24 9.48 -1.61
N LEU A 43 -5.23 8.75 -1.13
CA LEU A 43 -4.82 8.76 0.27
C LEU A 43 -3.34 9.15 0.38
N PRO A 44 -3.00 10.30 0.98
CA PRO A 44 -1.61 10.69 1.20
C PRO A 44 -0.89 9.72 2.15
N THR A 45 0.00 8.92 1.60
CA THR A 45 0.73 7.88 2.34
C THR A 45 2.17 8.33 2.58
N VAL A 46 2.63 8.19 3.84
CA VAL A 46 4.01 8.54 4.22
C VAL A 46 4.97 7.46 3.74
N ILE A 47 6.01 7.89 3.04
CA ILE A 47 7.09 7.05 2.50
C ILE A 47 8.42 7.62 3.01
N ALA A 48 9.11 6.86 3.84
CA ALA A 48 10.38 7.27 4.45
C ALA A 48 11.59 6.92 3.59
N ASN A 49 11.50 5.88 2.76
CA ASN A 49 12.62 5.40 1.95
C ASN A 49 12.13 4.69 0.67
N GLU A 50 13.06 4.33 -0.21
CA GLU A 50 12.76 3.68 -1.48
C GLU A 50 12.13 2.28 -1.32
N ASN A 51 12.46 1.54 -0.25
CA ASN A 51 11.85 0.24 0.00
C ASN A 51 10.38 0.38 0.40
N ASP A 52 10.04 1.39 1.18
CA ASP A 52 8.64 1.70 1.51
C ASP A 52 7.85 2.08 0.26
N LEU A 53 8.47 2.86 -0.65
CA LEU A 53 7.88 3.18 -1.95
C LEU A 53 7.61 1.92 -2.77
N LEU A 54 8.58 1.02 -2.83
CA LEU A 54 8.47 -0.25 -3.54
C LEU A 54 7.38 -1.14 -2.96
N ASN A 55 7.34 -1.29 -1.65
CA ASN A 55 6.38 -2.16 -0.96
C ASN A 55 4.95 -1.63 -1.08
N THR A 56 4.76 -0.32 -0.98
CA THR A 56 3.45 0.31 -1.00
C THR A 56 2.91 0.51 -2.42
N PHE A 57 3.72 1.05 -3.32
CA PHE A 57 3.29 1.48 -4.65
C PHE A 57 3.76 0.58 -5.81
N GLY A 58 4.49 -0.48 -5.48
CA GLY A 58 5.00 -1.44 -6.46
C GLY A 58 6.26 -0.96 -7.18
N LYS A 59 6.72 -1.74 -8.17
CA LYS A 59 7.89 -1.41 -8.99
C LYS A 59 7.58 -0.30 -10.00
N PRO A 60 8.59 0.47 -10.43
CA PRO A 60 8.44 1.33 -11.61
C PRO A 60 8.05 0.48 -12.83
N ASN A 61 7.18 1.02 -13.67
CA ASN A 61 6.72 0.31 -14.85
C ASN A 61 7.21 1.02 -16.12
N SER A 62 7.73 0.25 -17.07
CA SER A 62 8.20 0.75 -18.36
C SER A 62 7.06 1.12 -19.32
N ILE A 63 5.86 0.57 -19.12
CA ILE A 63 4.69 0.90 -19.93
C ILE A 63 4.32 2.36 -19.71
N ASP A 64 4.07 3.08 -20.79
CA ASP A 64 3.66 4.50 -20.80
C ASP A 64 4.56 5.45 -19.99
N LYS A 65 5.81 5.05 -19.77
CA LYS A 65 6.81 5.87 -19.08
C LYS A 65 6.43 6.23 -17.63
N GLN A 66 5.57 5.45 -16.99
CA GLN A 66 5.18 5.62 -15.60
C GLN A 66 6.39 5.59 -14.64
N TYR A 67 7.47 4.93 -15.03
CA TYR A 67 8.72 4.95 -14.28
C TYR A 67 9.23 6.37 -13.97
N GLU A 68 8.90 7.38 -14.77
CA GLU A 68 9.35 8.75 -14.51
C GLU A 68 8.89 9.27 -13.16
N THR A 69 7.60 9.18 -12.85
CA THR A 69 7.07 9.62 -11.54
C THR A 69 7.68 8.82 -10.40
N TRP A 70 7.81 7.50 -10.57
CA TRP A 70 8.39 6.63 -9.55
C TRP A 70 9.87 6.97 -9.30
N LEU A 71 10.64 7.17 -10.37
CA LEU A 71 12.07 7.50 -10.26
C LEU A 71 12.31 8.94 -9.78
N VAL A 72 11.37 9.87 -9.99
CA VAL A 72 11.38 11.19 -9.36
C VAL A 72 11.23 11.05 -7.83
N ALA A 73 10.29 10.23 -7.38
CA ALA A 73 10.13 9.92 -5.96
C ALA A 73 11.40 9.30 -5.36
N SER A 74 11.95 8.28 -6.02
CA SER A 74 13.20 7.62 -5.61
C SER A 74 14.37 8.59 -5.59
N SER A 75 14.48 9.48 -6.58
CA SER A 75 15.52 10.51 -6.62
C SER A 75 15.45 11.45 -5.42
N PHE A 76 14.26 11.94 -5.09
CA PHE A 76 14.06 12.80 -3.92
C PHE A 76 14.45 12.09 -2.61
N LEU A 77 13.98 10.86 -2.41
CA LEU A 77 14.28 10.05 -1.23
C LEU A 77 15.80 9.81 -1.05
N ALA A 78 16.56 9.72 -2.16
CA ALA A 78 18.00 9.53 -2.13
C ALA A 78 18.77 10.70 -1.48
N TYR A 79 18.16 11.88 -1.35
CA TYR A 79 18.74 13.05 -0.67
C TYR A 79 18.43 13.11 0.83
N GLY A 80 17.67 12.14 1.37
CA GLY A 80 17.34 12.05 2.80
C GLY A 80 16.00 12.66 3.19
N GLY A 81 15.15 13.04 2.21
CA GLY A 81 13.79 13.51 2.46
C GLY A 81 12.81 12.37 2.69
N ALA A 82 11.63 12.71 3.20
CA ALA A 82 10.46 11.84 3.25
C ALA A 82 9.38 12.33 2.27
N LEU A 83 8.54 11.43 1.77
CA LEU A 83 7.46 11.77 0.85
C LEU A 83 6.09 11.47 1.44
N ARG A 84 5.12 12.30 1.10
CA ARG A 84 3.70 11.96 1.10
C ARG A 84 3.29 11.69 -0.34
N VAL A 85 3.06 10.42 -0.65
CA VAL A 85 2.71 9.99 -2.01
C VAL A 85 1.22 9.74 -2.10
N VAL A 86 0.60 10.28 -3.13
CA VAL A 86 -0.81 10.06 -3.47
C VAL A 86 -0.90 9.34 -4.81
N ARG A 87 -1.54 8.20 -4.82
CA ARG A 87 -1.89 7.52 -6.07
C ARG A 87 -3.12 8.21 -6.68
N ALA A 88 -2.98 8.67 -7.91
CA ALA A 88 -4.09 9.29 -8.64
C ALA A 88 -5.21 8.27 -8.91
N ASP A 89 -6.46 8.70 -8.86
CA ASP A 89 -7.60 7.91 -9.32
C ASP A 89 -7.69 7.88 -10.85
N ASP A 90 -8.49 6.97 -11.38
CA ASP A 90 -8.91 6.93 -12.79
C ASP A 90 -10.25 6.20 -12.92
N ASP A 91 -11.05 6.58 -13.91
CA ASP A 91 -12.38 5.99 -14.08
C ASP A 91 -12.31 4.48 -14.45
N ASN A 92 -11.19 4.04 -15.02
CA ASN A 92 -10.95 2.65 -15.42
C ASN A 92 -10.17 1.83 -14.38
N LEU A 93 -9.85 2.41 -13.24
CA LEU A 93 -9.06 1.76 -12.20
C LEU A 93 -9.97 0.93 -11.29
N TYR A 94 -9.87 -0.41 -11.35
CA TYR A 94 -10.73 -1.34 -10.60
C TYR A 94 -9.93 -2.36 -9.80
N ASN A 95 -10.51 -2.78 -8.66
CA ASN A 95 -9.94 -3.85 -7.85
C ASN A 95 -10.15 -5.22 -8.53
N GLY A 96 -9.12 -6.05 -8.49
CA GLY A 96 -9.30 -7.46 -8.76
C GLY A 96 -10.21 -8.10 -7.70
N ALA A 97 -11.06 -9.03 -8.11
CA ALA A 97 -12.01 -9.67 -7.21
C ALA A 97 -12.26 -11.14 -7.59
N VAL A 98 -12.88 -11.86 -6.66
CA VAL A 98 -13.36 -13.21 -6.85
C VAL A 98 -14.87 -13.24 -6.59
N ASN A 99 -15.60 -13.78 -7.55
CA ASN A 99 -17.04 -13.99 -7.42
C ASN A 99 -17.35 -15.12 -6.43
N THR A 100 -18.47 -15.04 -5.71
CA THR A 100 -18.96 -16.09 -4.81
C THR A 100 -19.17 -17.43 -5.50
N SER A 101 -19.46 -17.47 -6.80
CA SER A 101 -19.57 -18.70 -7.57
C SER A 101 -18.22 -19.32 -7.96
N GLY A 102 -17.10 -18.68 -7.64
CA GLY A 102 -15.76 -19.15 -8.02
C GLY A 102 -15.47 -19.07 -9.53
N VAL A 103 -16.42 -18.63 -10.33
CA VAL A 103 -16.29 -18.48 -11.77
C VAL A 103 -15.88 -17.02 -12.06
N SER A 104 -14.84 -16.87 -12.88
CA SER A 104 -14.38 -15.57 -13.41
C SER A 104 -15.41 -15.00 -14.38
N THR A 105 -16.58 -14.62 -13.89
CA THR A 105 -17.48 -13.77 -14.68
C THR A 105 -17.14 -12.32 -14.41
N THR A 106 -17.41 -11.45 -15.37
CA THR A 106 -17.26 -10.00 -15.29
C THR A 106 -17.80 -9.52 -13.94
N ALA A 107 -16.92 -9.44 -12.93
CA ALA A 107 -17.29 -8.79 -11.69
C ALA A 107 -17.67 -7.36 -12.06
N ALA A 108 -18.81 -6.89 -11.58
CA ALA A 108 -19.14 -5.49 -11.70
C ALA A 108 -17.92 -4.67 -11.27
N ALA A 109 -17.63 -3.59 -11.98
CA ALA A 109 -16.48 -2.74 -11.74
C ALA A 109 -16.39 -2.34 -10.25
N LEU A 110 -15.64 -3.11 -9.48
CA LEU A 110 -15.47 -2.90 -8.06
C LEU A 110 -14.36 -1.87 -7.84
N LYS A 111 -14.65 -0.84 -7.06
CA LYS A 111 -13.67 0.18 -6.73
C LYS A 111 -13.63 0.43 -5.23
N ILE A 112 -12.56 -0.01 -4.61
CA ILE A 112 -12.24 0.24 -3.20
C ILE A 112 -10.89 0.96 -3.20
N LYS A 113 -10.89 2.26 -2.90
CA LYS A 113 -9.71 3.12 -3.02
C LYS A 113 -8.71 2.92 -1.88
N SER A 114 -9.23 2.77 -0.66
CA SER A 114 -8.48 2.66 0.59
C SER A 114 -9.28 1.91 1.64
N VAL A 115 -8.71 1.74 2.84
CA VAL A 115 -9.41 1.16 4.01
C VAL A 115 -10.58 2.05 4.42
N GLU A 116 -10.34 3.36 4.49
CA GLU A 116 -11.37 4.34 4.84
C GLU A 116 -12.53 4.33 3.84
N HIS A 117 -12.23 4.18 2.55
CA HIS A 117 -13.27 4.05 1.53
C HIS A 117 -14.04 2.72 1.64
N TYR A 118 -13.39 1.62 2.04
CA TYR A 118 -14.05 0.35 2.35
C TYR A 118 -15.07 0.52 3.48
N GLU A 119 -14.68 1.26 4.54
CA GLU A 119 -15.57 1.59 5.67
C GLU A 119 -16.71 2.52 5.26
N GLN A 120 -16.42 3.57 4.48
CA GLN A 120 -17.45 4.50 3.95
C GLN A 120 -18.49 3.79 3.08
N LEU A 121 -18.11 2.73 2.36
CA LEU A 121 -19.02 1.89 1.59
C LEU A 121 -19.85 0.94 2.48
N GLY A 122 -19.61 0.92 3.78
CA GLY A 122 -20.29 0.07 4.75
C GLY A 122 -19.93 -1.41 4.61
N TYR A 123 -18.80 -1.75 4.00
CA TYR A 123 -18.37 -3.14 3.80
C TYR A 123 -17.82 -3.79 5.07
N ASP A 124 -17.64 -3.04 6.14
CA ASP A 124 -17.31 -3.59 7.46
C ASP A 124 -18.44 -4.49 7.99
N ASP A 125 -19.67 -4.02 7.86
CA ASP A 125 -20.84 -4.70 8.40
C ASP A 125 -21.62 -5.45 7.32
N ASN A 126 -21.58 -4.99 6.07
CA ASN A 126 -22.31 -5.56 4.95
C ASN A 126 -21.39 -6.35 4.01
N THR A 127 -21.95 -7.37 3.39
CA THR A 127 -21.23 -8.16 2.36
C THR A 127 -21.07 -7.33 1.07
N ILE A 128 -19.94 -7.54 0.39
CA ILE A 128 -19.79 -7.05 -0.98
C ILE A 128 -20.60 -7.98 -1.88
N SER A 129 -21.61 -7.44 -2.57
CA SER A 129 -22.54 -8.22 -3.38
C SER A 129 -21.81 -9.12 -4.40
N ASN A 130 -22.08 -10.41 -4.36
CA ASN A 130 -21.51 -11.43 -5.25
C ASN A 130 -19.97 -11.57 -5.23
N ILE A 131 -19.28 -11.05 -4.22
CA ILE A 131 -17.82 -11.11 -4.12
C ILE A 131 -17.43 -11.76 -2.81
N THR A 132 -16.61 -12.80 -2.87
CA THR A 132 -16.03 -13.47 -1.69
C THR A 132 -14.79 -12.76 -1.20
N VAL A 133 -13.90 -12.35 -2.10
CA VAL A 133 -12.65 -11.66 -1.78
C VAL A 133 -12.39 -10.58 -2.83
N ALA A 134 -11.93 -9.43 -2.37
CA ALA A 134 -11.48 -8.33 -3.21
C ALA A 134 -10.01 -8.00 -2.94
N ALA A 135 -9.27 -7.56 -3.94
CA ALA A 135 -7.92 -7.04 -3.76
C ALA A 135 -7.94 -5.76 -2.92
N ARG A 136 -6.90 -5.55 -2.11
CA ARG A 136 -6.76 -4.41 -1.20
C ARG A 136 -6.83 -3.05 -1.89
N ASN A 137 -6.23 -2.98 -3.09
CA ASN A 137 -6.13 -1.76 -3.87
C ASN A 137 -6.47 -2.05 -5.34
N PRO A 138 -6.98 -1.06 -6.09
CA PRO A 138 -7.23 -1.22 -7.51
C PRO A 138 -5.94 -1.49 -8.31
N GLY A 139 -6.08 -2.15 -9.44
CA GLY A 139 -4.99 -2.42 -10.38
C GLY A 139 -4.86 -3.87 -10.79
N SER A 140 -4.21 -4.11 -11.91
CA SER A 140 -3.93 -5.46 -12.45
C SER A 140 -2.86 -6.22 -11.66
N TRP A 141 -2.18 -5.56 -10.73
CA TRP A 141 -1.13 -6.16 -9.89
C TRP A 141 -1.62 -7.39 -9.11
N SER A 142 -2.91 -7.39 -8.74
CA SER A 142 -3.53 -8.47 -7.96
C SER A 142 -4.00 -9.64 -8.83
N ASN A 143 -4.06 -9.48 -10.16
CA ASN A 143 -4.48 -10.55 -11.06
C ASN A 143 -3.47 -11.70 -11.02
N GLY A 144 -3.96 -12.88 -10.72
CA GLY A 144 -3.11 -14.06 -10.56
C GLY A 144 -2.78 -14.42 -9.11
N ILE A 145 -3.08 -13.55 -8.13
CA ILE A 145 -3.05 -13.92 -6.72
C ILE A 145 -4.10 -15.02 -6.48
N ARG A 146 -3.70 -16.06 -5.77
CA ARG A 146 -4.60 -17.16 -5.37
C ARG A 146 -4.86 -17.07 -3.89
N ILE A 147 -6.10 -17.38 -3.52
CA ILE A 147 -6.55 -17.38 -2.13
C ILE A 147 -7.11 -18.77 -1.84
N GLY A 148 -6.48 -19.47 -0.91
CA GLY A 148 -7.01 -20.68 -0.32
C GLY A 148 -7.80 -20.34 0.94
N ILE A 149 -9.01 -20.86 1.04
CA ILE A 149 -9.82 -20.82 2.26
C ILE A 149 -10.17 -22.27 2.60
N ILE A 150 -10.00 -22.66 3.85
CA ILE A 150 -10.40 -23.97 4.34
C ILE A 150 -11.12 -23.85 5.67
N ASP A 151 -12.16 -24.65 5.83
CA ASP A 151 -12.87 -24.85 7.08
C ASP A 151 -13.09 -26.35 7.37
N GLY A 152 -13.59 -26.67 8.56
CA GLY A 152 -13.75 -28.02 9.05
C GLY A 152 -14.94 -28.77 8.45
N LYS A 153 -15.02 -28.94 7.12
CA LYS A 153 -16.14 -29.58 6.45
C LYS A 153 -16.26 -31.06 6.77
N ALA A 154 -15.17 -31.79 6.77
CA ALA A 154 -15.15 -33.22 7.02
C ALA A 154 -13.95 -33.63 7.89
N ASP A 155 -14.04 -34.83 8.44
CA ASP A 155 -13.00 -35.44 9.25
C ASP A 155 -12.31 -36.59 8.51
N GLN A 156 -13.08 -37.39 7.76
CA GLN A 156 -12.58 -38.56 7.04
C GLN A 156 -13.02 -38.57 5.60
N CYS A 157 -12.22 -39.22 4.76
CA CYS A 157 -12.55 -39.66 3.42
C CYS A 157 -12.63 -41.17 3.40
N LEU A 158 -13.76 -41.72 3.01
CA LEU A 158 -13.93 -43.15 2.76
C LEU A 158 -13.93 -43.42 1.26
N GLY A 159 -12.97 -44.20 0.78
CA GLY A 159 -12.96 -44.70 -0.59
C GLY A 159 -13.92 -45.87 -0.74
N VAL A 160 -14.81 -45.77 -1.72
CA VAL A 160 -15.89 -46.79 -1.96
C VAL A 160 -15.81 -47.24 -3.40
N SER A 161 -15.79 -48.55 -3.63
CA SER A 161 -15.66 -49.18 -4.96
C SER A 161 -16.86 -48.94 -5.88
N SER A 162 -18.00 -48.55 -5.34
CA SER A 162 -19.20 -48.28 -6.13
C SER A 162 -20.08 -47.26 -5.42
N ILE A 163 -20.27 -46.11 -6.03
CA ILE A 163 -21.23 -45.10 -5.59
C ILE A 163 -22.38 -45.06 -6.60
N PRO A 164 -23.65 -45.12 -6.19
CA PRO A 164 -24.80 -45.01 -7.10
C PRO A 164 -24.76 -43.67 -7.88
N ALA A 165 -25.27 -43.65 -9.10
CA ALA A 165 -25.21 -42.49 -9.98
C ALA A 165 -25.98 -41.24 -9.47
N THR A 166 -26.81 -41.37 -8.44
CA THR A 166 -27.63 -40.27 -7.85
C THR A 166 -27.15 -39.85 -6.46
N THR A 167 -25.87 -39.86 -6.25
CA THR A 167 -25.22 -39.74 -4.94
C THR A 167 -25.21 -38.33 -4.31
N SER A 168 -25.56 -37.29 -5.05
CA SER A 168 -25.78 -35.95 -4.44
C SER A 168 -26.84 -35.96 -3.33
N ASP A 169 -27.77 -36.95 -3.41
CA ASP A 169 -28.84 -37.07 -2.45
C ASP A 169 -28.38 -37.66 -1.10
N TRP A 170 -27.15 -38.18 -1.02
CA TRP A 170 -26.60 -38.72 0.22
C TRP A 170 -25.96 -37.68 1.12
N VAL A 171 -25.71 -36.47 0.61
CA VAL A 171 -25.22 -35.39 1.45
C VAL A 171 -26.25 -35.04 2.52
N GLY A 172 -25.83 -35.06 3.78
CA GLY A 172 -26.71 -34.92 4.92
C GLY A 172 -27.28 -36.27 5.47
N TYR A 173 -27.03 -37.41 4.79
CA TYR A 173 -27.37 -38.71 5.34
C TYR A 173 -26.41 -39.14 6.43
N GLY A 174 -26.89 -39.93 7.35
CA GLY A 174 -26.12 -40.49 8.43
C GLY A 174 -25.24 -41.65 8.00
N VAL A 175 -24.15 -41.84 8.70
CA VAL A 175 -23.26 -42.99 8.60
C VAL A 175 -23.08 -43.60 9.97
N THR A 176 -23.22 -44.93 10.09
CA THR A 176 -22.93 -45.67 11.33
C THR A 176 -21.95 -46.79 11.10
N GLN A 177 -21.16 -47.05 12.13
CA GLN A 177 -20.31 -48.25 12.21
C GLN A 177 -20.26 -48.71 13.65
N ALA A 178 -20.53 -49.99 13.88
CA ALA A 178 -20.33 -50.64 15.18
C ALA A 178 -18.82 -50.64 15.52
N ILE A 179 -18.49 -50.26 16.74
CA ILE A 179 -17.11 -50.26 17.23
C ILE A 179 -17.00 -51.13 18.48
N SER A 180 -15.89 -51.84 18.59
CA SER A 180 -15.44 -52.47 19.81
C SER A 180 -13.93 -52.32 19.86
N ALA A 181 -13.45 -51.42 20.72
CA ALA A 181 -12.04 -51.07 20.81
C ALA A 181 -11.61 -50.90 22.25
N THR A 182 -10.37 -51.27 22.55
CA THR A 182 -9.78 -51.03 23.86
C THR A 182 -9.28 -49.54 23.93
N LEU A 183 -9.74 -48.81 24.93
CA LEU A 183 -9.32 -47.40 25.11
C LEU A 183 -7.83 -47.34 25.52
N PRO A 184 -6.99 -46.59 24.83
CA PRO A 184 -5.60 -46.38 25.22
C PRO A 184 -5.51 -45.64 26.57
N GLY A 185 -4.71 -46.17 27.51
CA GLY A 185 -4.40 -45.52 28.78
C GLY A 185 -5.33 -45.78 29.94
N VAL A 186 -6.43 -46.51 29.73
CA VAL A 186 -7.32 -47.03 30.81
C VAL A 186 -7.16 -48.53 30.82
N GLY A 187 -6.80 -49.10 31.97
CA GLY A 187 -6.40 -50.50 32.14
C GLY A 187 -7.10 -51.49 31.20
N SER A 188 -6.48 -52.63 30.88
CA SER A 188 -6.67 -53.50 29.73
C SER A 188 -8.05 -54.13 29.54
N THR A 189 -9.09 -53.69 30.21
CA THR A 189 -10.44 -54.28 30.18
C THR A 189 -11.56 -53.32 29.82
N THR A 190 -11.31 -52.03 29.59
CA THR A 190 -12.36 -51.09 29.18
C THR A 190 -12.54 -51.14 27.66
N LEU A 191 -13.56 -51.79 27.20
CA LEU A 191 -13.96 -51.85 25.81
C LEU A 191 -14.87 -50.63 25.50
N LEU A 192 -14.57 -49.89 24.47
CA LEU A 192 -15.52 -48.99 23.86
C LEU A 192 -16.42 -49.83 22.98
N ASP A 193 -17.68 -49.96 23.33
CA ASP A 193 -18.69 -50.71 22.61
C ASP A 193 -19.80 -49.78 22.08
N GLY A 194 -20.64 -50.31 21.20
CA GLY A 194 -21.72 -49.56 20.59
C GLY A 194 -21.43 -49.20 19.15
N TYR A 195 -21.78 -48.00 18.75
CA TYR A 195 -21.56 -47.55 17.36
C TYR A 195 -21.20 -46.07 17.27
N LEU A 196 -20.40 -45.77 16.25
CA LEU A 196 -20.02 -44.41 15.89
C LEU A 196 -21.05 -43.86 14.90
N LYS A 197 -21.42 -42.59 15.09
CA LYS A 197 -22.25 -41.81 14.17
C LYS A 197 -21.44 -40.75 13.44
N GLY A 198 -21.76 -40.56 12.16
CA GLY A 198 -21.25 -39.48 11.35
C GLY A 198 -22.28 -39.00 10.35
N ILE A 199 -21.98 -37.90 9.69
CA ILE A 199 -22.79 -37.34 8.61
C ILE A 199 -21.95 -37.26 7.34
N ILE A 200 -22.56 -37.61 6.20
CA ILE A 200 -21.96 -37.40 4.88
C ILE A 200 -22.05 -35.91 4.53
N THR A 201 -20.93 -35.27 4.44
CA THR A 201 -20.80 -33.82 4.11
C THR A 201 -20.42 -33.56 2.65
N GLY A 202 -19.97 -34.61 1.95
CA GLY A 202 -19.64 -34.53 0.54
C GLY A 202 -19.55 -35.91 -0.10
N VAL A 203 -19.85 -35.97 -1.39
CA VAL A 203 -19.74 -37.14 -2.21
C VAL A 203 -19.01 -36.80 -3.49
N SER A 204 -18.00 -37.58 -3.85
CA SER A 204 -17.25 -37.43 -5.09
C SER A 204 -17.27 -38.73 -5.86
N THR A 205 -17.48 -38.66 -7.17
CA THR A 205 -17.36 -39.83 -8.07
C THR A 205 -15.91 -40.11 -8.47
N THR A 206 -14.96 -39.33 -7.96
CA THR A 206 -13.53 -39.54 -8.15
C THR A 206 -12.90 -39.96 -6.84
N GLY A 207 -12.15 -41.05 -6.84
CA GLY A 207 -11.38 -41.51 -5.69
C GLY A 207 -10.07 -40.72 -5.51
N TYR A 208 -9.42 -40.93 -4.37
CA TYR A 208 -8.05 -40.47 -4.11
C TYR A 208 -7.09 -41.65 -4.18
N SER A 209 -5.89 -41.45 -4.75
CA SER A 209 -4.84 -42.47 -4.71
C SER A 209 -4.18 -42.59 -3.35
N ALA A 210 -3.49 -43.70 -3.13
CA ALA A 210 -2.60 -43.87 -1.99
C ALA A 210 -1.47 -42.81 -1.94
N ALA A 211 -1.19 -42.12 -3.05
CA ALA A 211 -0.24 -41.02 -3.15
C ALA A 211 -0.88 -39.62 -2.98
N GLY A 212 -2.21 -39.53 -2.76
CA GLY A 212 -2.90 -38.25 -2.61
C GLY A 212 -3.41 -37.59 -3.90
N ASP A 213 -3.17 -38.20 -5.06
CA ASP A 213 -3.67 -37.71 -6.33
C ASP A 213 -5.11 -38.11 -6.60
N LYS A 214 -5.90 -37.23 -7.21
CA LYS A 214 -7.25 -37.55 -7.64
C LYS A 214 -7.25 -38.57 -8.77
N TYR A 215 -8.00 -39.66 -8.63
CA TYR A 215 -8.17 -40.62 -9.70
C TYR A 215 -9.26 -40.27 -10.68
N THR A 216 -9.01 -40.68 -11.90
CA THR A 216 -9.93 -40.54 -13.01
C THR A 216 -10.57 -41.88 -13.43
N THR A 217 -10.41 -42.95 -12.68
CA THR A 217 -10.99 -44.25 -13.07
C THR A 217 -12.40 -44.43 -12.55
N VAL A 218 -13.22 -44.85 -13.40
CA VAL A 218 -14.66 -44.70 -13.61
C VAL A 218 -15.57 -45.38 -12.58
N GLN A 219 -15.10 -45.98 -11.51
CA GLN A 219 -15.98 -46.69 -10.57
C GLN A 219 -15.67 -46.52 -9.08
N GLU A 220 -14.70 -45.70 -8.74
CA GLU A 220 -14.37 -45.43 -7.35
C GLU A 220 -14.90 -44.07 -6.93
N GLY A 221 -15.55 -44.00 -5.79
CA GLY A 221 -16.04 -42.77 -5.22
C GLY A 221 -15.47 -42.49 -3.83
N THR A 222 -15.62 -41.28 -3.38
CA THR A 222 -15.22 -40.87 -2.05
C THR A 222 -16.40 -40.28 -1.30
N LEU A 223 -16.61 -40.72 -0.08
CA LEU A 223 -17.53 -40.11 0.88
C LEU A 223 -16.71 -39.23 1.86
N GLU A 224 -17.03 -37.98 1.96
CA GLU A 224 -16.51 -37.08 3.01
C GLU A 224 -17.44 -37.15 4.21
N ILE A 225 -16.91 -37.52 5.37
CA ILE A 225 -17.69 -37.78 6.58
C ILE A 225 -17.20 -36.92 7.72
N LYS A 226 -18.15 -36.32 8.45
CA LYS A 226 -17.91 -35.70 9.75
C LYS A 226 -18.37 -36.62 10.86
N VAL A 227 -17.50 -36.91 11.81
CA VAL A 227 -17.80 -37.66 13.01
C VAL A 227 -18.58 -36.79 13.99
N ILE A 228 -19.64 -37.32 14.60
CA ILE A 228 -20.53 -36.54 15.46
C ILE A 228 -20.53 -37.05 16.89
N SER A 229 -20.86 -38.34 17.04
CA SER A 229 -21.09 -38.92 18.36
C SER A 229 -20.81 -40.40 18.40
N HIS A 230 -20.62 -40.91 19.59
CA HIS A 230 -20.59 -42.32 19.93
C HIS A 230 -21.85 -42.67 20.73
N VAL A 231 -22.51 -43.77 20.36
CA VAL A 231 -23.63 -44.34 21.11
C VAL A 231 -23.16 -45.63 21.73
N SER A 232 -23.16 -45.69 23.05
CA SER A 232 -22.76 -46.86 23.79
C SER A 232 -23.79 -48.00 23.63
N ALA A 233 -23.42 -49.24 23.97
CA ALA A 233 -24.35 -50.39 23.98
C ALA A 233 -25.56 -50.15 24.89
N GLY A 234 -25.49 -49.30 25.86
CA GLY A 234 -26.59 -48.84 26.70
C GLY A 234 -27.46 -47.73 26.12
N ASN A 235 -27.32 -47.38 24.83
CA ASN A 235 -28.02 -46.31 24.14
C ASN A 235 -27.77 -44.89 24.70
N THR A 236 -26.65 -44.68 25.35
CA THR A 236 -26.22 -43.33 25.77
C THR A 236 -25.40 -42.72 24.65
N GLU A 237 -25.87 -41.60 24.10
CA GLU A 237 -25.18 -40.85 23.08
C GLU A 237 -24.25 -39.80 23.70
N THR A 238 -22.99 -39.80 23.29
CA THR A 238 -21.96 -38.85 23.74
C THR A 238 -21.33 -38.19 22.51
N PRO A 239 -21.32 -36.85 22.41
CA PRO A 239 -20.59 -36.18 21.37
C PRO A 239 -19.10 -36.53 21.46
N VAL A 240 -18.47 -36.81 20.31
CA VAL A 240 -17.04 -37.13 20.23
C VAL A 240 -16.38 -36.36 19.13
N GLU A 241 -15.10 -36.13 19.31
CA GLU A 241 -14.27 -35.54 18.28
C GLU A 241 -13.48 -36.61 17.55
N TYR A 242 -13.31 -36.41 16.26
CA TYR A 242 -12.51 -37.28 15.42
C TYR A 242 -11.04 -37.31 15.87
N GLN A 243 -10.48 -38.50 15.88
CA GLN A 243 -9.09 -38.76 16.21
C GLN A 243 -8.42 -39.54 15.08
N PRO A 244 -7.46 -38.93 14.33
CA PRO A 244 -6.83 -39.59 13.16
C PRO A 244 -6.24 -40.98 13.47
N ASN A 245 -5.65 -41.13 14.64
CA ASN A 245 -5.02 -42.37 15.11
C ASN A 245 -5.71 -42.97 16.33
N GLY A 246 -6.92 -42.48 16.66
CA GLY A 246 -7.68 -42.92 17.83
C GLY A 246 -8.82 -43.87 17.50
N VAL A 247 -9.71 -44.04 18.49
CA VAL A 247 -10.85 -44.97 18.40
C VAL A 247 -12.07 -44.35 17.72
N TYR A 248 -12.20 -43.03 17.73
CA TYR A 248 -13.34 -42.32 17.13
C TYR A 248 -13.10 -42.01 15.65
N ARG A 249 -13.01 -43.11 14.86
CA ARG A 249 -12.87 -43.02 13.39
C ARG A 249 -13.57 -44.19 12.72
N PHE A 250 -14.11 -43.99 11.55
CA PHE A 250 -14.62 -45.06 10.67
C PHE A 250 -13.43 -45.82 10.08
N THR A 251 -13.52 -47.13 10.04
CA THR A 251 -12.44 -48.00 9.57
C THR A 251 -12.90 -48.90 8.42
N THR A 252 -11.96 -49.26 7.54
CA THR A 252 -12.22 -50.29 6.54
C THR A 252 -12.29 -51.67 7.22
N GLY A 253 -13.40 -52.37 7.11
CA GLY A 253 -13.46 -53.69 7.70
C GLY A 253 -14.73 -54.45 7.35
N THR A 254 -14.58 -55.70 6.92
CA THR A 254 -15.59 -56.72 6.99
C THR A 254 -15.59 -57.29 8.38
N ALA A 255 -16.76 -57.37 8.98
CA ALA A 255 -17.04 -57.73 10.34
C ALA A 255 -16.66 -59.18 10.68
N THR A 256 -15.40 -59.51 10.93
CA THR A 256 -15.14 -60.87 11.35
C THR A 256 -14.19 -61.10 12.50
N THR A 257 -13.37 -60.13 12.91
CA THR A 257 -12.38 -60.43 13.95
C THR A 257 -12.03 -59.35 14.93
N THR A 258 -12.49 -58.11 14.73
CA THR A 258 -12.11 -56.96 15.59
C THR A 258 -13.28 -56.12 16.10
N GLY A 259 -14.53 -56.61 15.97
CA GLY A 259 -15.69 -55.88 16.48
C GLY A 259 -16.19 -54.70 15.65
N HIS A 260 -15.59 -54.44 14.51
CA HIS A 260 -16.07 -53.40 13.58
C HIS A 260 -16.99 -54.03 12.54
N ASN A 261 -18.28 -53.73 12.61
CA ASN A 261 -19.22 -54.08 11.55
C ASN A 261 -19.09 -53.10 10.37
N GLY A 262 -19.50 -53.56 9.19
CA GLY A 262 -19.46 -52.74 7.99
C GLY A 262 -20.19 -51.39 8.17
N ILE A 263 -19.76 -50.38 7.42
CA ILE A 263 -20.35 -49.04 7.44
C ILE A 263 -21.73 -49.07 6.80
N GLN A 264 -22.72 -48.48 7.45
CA GLN A 264 -24.10 -48.36 6.96
C GLN A 264 -24.42 -46.88 6.69
N VAL A 265 -25.04 -46.61 5.53
CA VAL A 265 -25.61 -45.30 5.19
C VAL A 265 -27.09 -45.31 5.54
N MET A 266 -27.53 -44.30 6.23
CA MET A 266 -28.90 -44.16 6.73
C MET A 266 -29.54 -42.87 6.25
N THR A 267 -30.84 -42.92 5.95
CA THR A 267 -31.63 -41.73 5.63
C THR A 267 -31.71 -40.79 6.83
N ASN A 268 -32.17 -39.59 6.57
CA ASN A 268 -32.52 -38.63 7.59
C ASN A 268 -33.55 -39.15 8.61
N ALA A 269 -34.38 -40.09 8.27
CA ALA A 269 -35.35 -40.72 9.16
C ALA A 269 -34.78 -41.93 9.93
N GLY A 270 -33.49 -42.25 9.78
CA GLY A 270 -32.85 -43.37 10.45
C GLY A 270 -33.06 -44.74 9.76
N ALA A 271 -33.65 -44.78 8.56
CA ALA A 271 -33.79 -46.03 7.79
C ALA A 271 -32.50 -46.33 7.02
N THR A 272 -32.02 -47.55 7.05
CA THR A 272 -30.83 -47.98 6.30
C THR A 272 -31.11 -47.91 4.80
N VAL A 273 -30.28 -47.12 4.10
CA VAL A 273 -30.31 -47.01 2.63
C VAL A 273 -29.50 -48.13 2.01
N THR A 274 -28.28 -48.32 2.51
CA THR A 274 -27.36 -49.33 2.01
C THR A 274 -26.31 -49.66 3.05
N SER A 275 -25.76 -50.84 2.96
CA SER A 275 -24.57 -51.24 3.71
C SER A 275 -23.39 -51.21 2.74
N LEU A 276 -22.37 -50.43 3.08
CA LEU A 276 -21.16 -50.32 2.26
C LEU A 276 -20.22 -51.53 2.47
N GLY A 277 -20.28 -52.20 3.62
CA GLY A 277 -19.56 -53.44 3.89
C GLY A 277 -18.15 -53.49 3.30
N SER A 278 -17.90 -54.48 2.46
CA SER A 278 -16.62 -54.71 1.78
C SER A 278 -16.32 -53.74 0.63
N THR A 279 -17.25 -52.88 0.27
CA THR A 279 -17.02 -51.88 -0.79
C THR A 279 -16.18 -50.68 -0.32
N VAL A 280 -16.01 -50.51 1.00
CA VAL A 280 -15.10 -49.49 1.56
C VAL A 280 -13.70 -50.07 1.58
N HIS A 281 -12.84 -49.52 0.74
CA HIS A 281 -11.46 -50.02 0.59
C HIS A 281 -10.39 -49.05 1.21
N SER A 282 -10.75 -47.82 1.50
CA SER A 282 -9.84 -46.86 2.19
C SER A 282 -10.60 -46.02 3.19
N SER A 283 -9.89 -45.68 4.25
CA SER A 283 -10.34 -44.72 5.27
C SER A 283 -9.16 -43.81 5.62
N GLU A 284 -9.24 -42.59 5.21
CA GLU A 284 -8.13 -41.65 5.30
C GLU A 284 -8.58 -40.37 5.98
N ASP A 285 -7.61 -39.62 6.52
CA ASP A 285 -7.86 -38.28 7.06
C ASP A 285 -8.23 -37.34 5.93
N TRP A 286 -9.35 -36.61 6.09
CA TRP A 286 -9.82 -35.67 5.08
C TRP A 286 -8.87 -34.53 4.91
N PHE A 287 -8.32 -33.95 6.01
CA PHE A 287 -7.48 -32.77 5.99
C PHE A 287 -6.14 -33.02 5.28
N ASP A 288 -5.58 -34.23 5.44
CA ASP A 288 -4.33 -34.61 4.76
C ASP A 288 -4.46 -34.68 3.24
N LYS A 289 -5.68 -34.78 2.73
CA LYS A 289 -5.98 -34.83 1.29
C LYS A 289 -6.29 -33.43 0.70
N GLN A 290 -6.35 -32.42 1.52
CA GLN A 290 -6.71 -31.07 1.07
C GLN A 290 -5.52 -30.35 0.43
N VAL A 291 -5.68 -29.97 -0.85
CA VAL A 291 -4.67 -29.28 -1.62
C VAL A 291 -4.94 -27.77 -1.61
N LEU A 292 -3.97 -27.02 -1.15
CA LEU A 292 -4.00 -25.56 -1.16
C LEU A 292 -3.61 -24.99 -2.54
N TYR A 293 -2.53 -25.51 -3.13
CA TYR A 293 -2.00 -24.97 -4.38
C TYR A 293 -1.32 -26.08 -5.20
N THR A 294 -1.54 -26.03 -6.51
CA THR A 294 -0.82 -26.88 -7.47
C THR A 294 -0.23 -25.95 -8.53
N SER A 295 1.09 -25.99 -8.73
CA SER A 295 1.72 -25.25 -9.79
C SER A 295 1.32 -25.84 -11.14
N SER A 296 0.79 -25.02 -12.05
CA SER A 296 0.69 -25.42 -13.45
C SER A 296 2.10 -25.30 -14.06
N GLY A 297 2.69 -26.40 -14.47
CA GLY A 297 4.00 -26.39 -15.10
C GLY A 297 4.09 -25.46 -16.31
N ASN A 298 5.26 -24.90 -16.52
CA ASN A 298 5.54 -24.06 -17.70
C ASN A 298 5.34 -24.92 -18.96
N PRO A 299 4.57 -24.48 -19.96
CA PRO A 299 4.42 -25.23 -21.21
C PRO A 299 5.78 -25.39 -21.88
N GLY A 300 6.26 -26.62 -22.01
CA GLY A 300 7.50 -26.95 -22.72
C GLY A 300 8.68 -27.45 -21.90
N VAL A 301 8.57 -27.45 -20.57
CA VAL A 301 9.55 -28.09 -19.67
C VAL A 301 8.83 -29.21 -18.95
N ALA A 302 9.41 -30.43 -18.88
CA ALA A 302 8.91 -31.49 -18.02
C ALA A 302 8.98 -30.98 -16.57
N SER A 303 7.91 -30.37 -16.10
CA SER A 303 7.90 -29.64 -14.84
C SER A 303 7.37 -30.56 -13.75
N THR A 304 8.13 -30.68 -12.71
CA THR A 304 7.68 -31.19 -11.42
C THR A 304 6.50 -30.34 -10.96
N ILE A 305 5.31 -30.93 -11.00
CA ILE A 305 4.11 -30.33 -10.42
C ILE A 305 4.38 -30.24 -8.91
N SER A 306 4.54 -29.04 -8.41
CA SER A 306 4.65 -28.80 -6.97
C SER A 306 3.24 -28.61 -6.40
N THR A 307 2.87 -29.49 -5.50
CA THR A 307 1.59 -29.42 -4.78
C THR A 307 1.85 -29.05 -3.33
N ILE A 308 1.16 -28.03 -2.83
CA ILE A 308 1.19 -27.61 -1.43
C ILE A 308 -0.11 -28.12 -0.77
N GLN A 309 0.03 -28.94 0.25
CA GLN A 309 -1.10 -29.41 1.04
C GLN A 309 -1.36 -28.49 2.24
N TRP A 310 -2.60 -28.42 2.69
CA TRP A 310 -2.99 -27.64 3.84
C TRP A 310 -2.32 -28.12 5.12
N SER A 311 -2.23 -29.44 5.32
CA SER A 311 -1.59 -30.05 6.50
C SER A 311 -0.09 -29.72 6.65
N SER A 312 0.57 -29.27 5.57
CA SER A 312 1.97 -28.81 5.62
C SER A 312 2.13 -27.37 6.14
N ILE A 313 1.02 -26.61 6.27
CA ILE A 313 1.06 -25.18 6.56
C ILE A 313 0.38 -24.83 7.87
N VAL A 314 -0.72 -25.51 8.21
CA VAL A 314 -1.56 -25.20 9.36
C VAL A 314 -2.22 -26.48 9.89
N ASP A 315 -2.63 -26.44 11.15
CA ASP A 315 -3.42 -27.50 11.76
C ASP A 315 -4.85 -27.50 11.22
N ARG A 316 -5.57 -28.62 11.47
CA ARG A 316 -6.97 -28.77 11.07
C ARG A 316 -7.84 -27.67 11.68
N PRO A 317 -8.67 -26.97 10.88
CA PRO A 317 -9.66 -26.06 11.43
C PRO A 317 -10.72 -26.81 12.23
N THR A 318 -11.01 -26.34 13.42
CA THR A 318 -11.94 -26.94 14.36
C THR A 318 -12.99 -25.94 14.85
N THR A 319 -13.03 -25.70 16.13
CA THR A 319 -13.88 -24.69 16.78
C THR A 319 -12.99 -23.77 17.58
N THR A 320 -13.16 -22.47 17.43
CA THR A 320 -12.39 -21.50 18.20
C THR A 320 -12.79 -21.53 19.68
N GLU A 321 -11.90 -21.09 20.57
CA GLU A 321 -12.19 -20.96 21.99
C GLU A 321 -13.41 -20.07 22.22
N PHE A 322 -13.49 -18.96 21.49
CA PHE A 322 -14.62 -18.02 21.54
C PHE A 322 -15.97 -18.73 21.27
N ALA A 323 -16.04 -19.56 20.25
CA ALA A 323 -17.24 -20.31 19.90
C ALA A 323 -17.52 -21.43 20.90
N THR A 324 -16.48 -22.11 21.37
CA THR A 324 -16.61 -23.17 22.40
C THR A 324 -17.25 -22.65 23.67
N ASP A 325 -16.83 -21.49 24.14
CA ASP A 325 -17.38 -20.83 25.35
C ASP A 325 -18.87 -20.48 25.21
N ARG A 326 -19.33 -20.31 23.98
CA ARG A 326 -20.74 -19.98 23.64
C ARG A 326 -21.54 -21.19 23.17
N GLY A 327 -20.97 -22.38 23.22
CA GLY A 327 -21.63 -23.61 22.78
C GLY A 327 -21.76 -23.76 21.27
N ALA A 328 -21.12 -22.86 20.47
CA ALA A 328 -21.09 -22.94 19.04
C ALA A 328 -20.00 -23.89 18.53
N LYS A 329 -20.11 -24.34 17.27
CA LYS A 329 -19.18 -25.31 16.66
C LYS A 329 -18.87 -24.99 15.20
N ASN A 330 -17.68 -25.41 14.76
CA ASN A 330 -17.23 -25.37 13.37
C ASN A 330 -17.08 -23.94 12.80
N ASP A 331 -16.78 -22.99 13.63
CA ASP A 331 -16.62 -21.59 13.23
C ASP A 331 -15.23 -21.30 12.67
N GLU A 332 -14.23 -22.12 12.95
CA GLU A 332 -12.84 -21.85 12.57
C GLU A 332 -12.62 -22.01 11.06
N LEU A 333 -11.83 -21.10 10.52
CA LEU A 333 -11.34 -21.16 9.14
C LEU A 333 -9.92 -20.60 9.04
N HIS A 334 -9.23 -20.99 7.95
CA HIS A 334 -7.89 -20.46 7.62
C HIS A 334 -7.90 -19.87 6.23
N VAL A 335 -7.14 -18.79 6.07
CA VAL A 335 -6.96 -18.08 4.79
C VAL A 335 -5.47 -17.99 4.47
N VAL A 336 -5.08 -18.44 3.28
CA VAL A 336 -3.70 -18.36 2.78
C VAL A 336 -3.68 -17.65 1.44
N ILE A 337 -2.79 -16.70 1.30
CA ILE A 337 -2.64 -15.87 0.09
C ILE A 337 -1.35 -16.30 -0.60
N ILE A 338 -1.44 -16.65 -1.89
CA ILE A 338 -0.34 -17.19 -2.69
C ILE A 338 -0.17 -16.36 -3.96
N ASP A 339 1.07 -16.02 -4.29
CA ASP A 339 1.42 -15.45 -5.59
C ASP A 339 1.37 -16.55 -6.66
N GLY A 340 0.20 -16.78 -7.25
CA GLY A 340 0.00 -17.88 -8.19
C GLY A 340 0.73 -17.74 -9.52
N GLU A 341 1.07 -16.52 -9.91
CA GLU A 341 1.73 -16.19 -11.18
C GLU A 341 3.12 -15.56 -11.02
N GLY A 342 3.58 -15.34 -9.79
CA GLY A 342 4.88 -14.72 -9.50
C GLY A 342 4.94 -13.22 -9.78
N LYS A 343 3.80 -12.55 -9.90
CA LYS A 343 3.75 -11.10 -10.21
C LYS A 343 4.14 -10.21 -9.04
N VAL A 344 3.96 -10.69 -7.83
CA VAL A 344 4.23 -9.94 -6.60
C VAL A 344 5.63 -10.24 -6.06
N SER A 345 5.93 -11.53 -5.87
CA SER A 345 7.19 -11.99 -5.27
C SER A 345 8.29 -12.26 -6.28
N GLY A 346 7.94 -12.41 -7.56
CA GLY A 346 8.84 -12.87 -8.63
C GLY A 346 8.85 -14.39 -8.81
N ASN A 347 8.28 -15.17 -7.87
CA ASN A 347 8.24 -16.62 -7.93
C ASN A 347 6.80 -17.12 -7.76
N ALA A 348 6.30 -17.86 -8.74
CA ALA A 348 4.97 -18.48 -8.65
C ALA A 348 4.91 -19.53 -7.53
N GLY A 349 3.80 -19.55 -6.78
CA GLY A 349 3.60 -20.44 -5.65
C GLY A 349 4.12 -19.95 -4.31
N THR A 350 4.72 -18.75 -4.25
CA THR A 350 5.16 -18.15 -2.99
C THR A 350 3.97 -17.79 -2.11
N ILE A 351 4.00 -18.23 -0.85
CA ILE A 351 3.01 -17.83 0.15
C ILE A 351 3.31 -16.38 0.56
N LEU A 352 2.37 -15.49 0.33
CA LEU A 352 2.46 -14.07 0.70
C LEU A 352 2.01 -13.82 2.13
N GLU A 353 0.87 -14.38 2.53
CA GLU A 353 0.33 -14.24 3.88
C GLU A 353 -0.37 -15.53 4.32
N ARG A 354 -0.37 -15.75 5.64
CA ARG A 354 -1.10 -16.84 6.31
C ARG A 354 -1.91 -16.24 7.45
N HIS A 355 -3.21 -16.48 7.42
CA HIS A 355 -4.15 -16.04 8.44
C HIS A 355 -4.89 -17.27 8.94
N THR A 356 -4.59 -17.68 10.16
CA THR A 356 -5.04 -18.95 10.75
C THR A 356 -5.85 -18.71 12.01
N GLY A 357 -6.71 -19.65 12.36
CA GLY A 357 -7.53 -19.56 13.58
C GLY A 357 -8.59 -18.45 13.52
N LEU A 358 -9.07 -18.11 12.32
CA LEU A 358 -10.09 -17.06 12.17
C LEU A 358 -11.48 -17.65 12.37
N SER A 359 -12.42 -16.84 12.86
CA SER A 359 -13.79 -17.24 13.11
C SER A 359 -14.76 -16.77 12.00
N LYS A 360 -15.82 -17.53 11.76
CA LYS A 360 -16.98 -17.16 10.96
C LYS A 360 -17.94 -16.23 11.71
N ALA A 361 -17.89 -16.20 13.05
CA ALA A 361 -18.78 -15.39 13.87
C ALA A 361 -18.39 -13.90 13.83
N LYS A 362 -19.38 -13.02 13.61
CA LYS A 362 -19.15 -11.58 13.47
C LYS A 362 -18.60 -10.91 14.74
N ASP A 363 -19.00 -11.43 15.88
CA ASP A 363 -18.65 -10.94 17.20
C ASP A 363 -17.40 -11.62 17.79
N ALA A 364 -16.75 -12.51 17.05
CA ALA A 364 -15.63 -13.27 17.55
C ALA A 364 -14.37 -12.43 17.77
N GLU A 365 -13.70 -12.72 18.90
CA GLU A 365 -12.46 -12.07 19.31
C GLU A 365 -11.44 -13.12 19.77
N PHE A 366 -10.15 -12.88 19.52
CA PHE A 366 -9.05 -13.64 20.13
C PHE A 366 -8.85 -13.25 21.60
N SER A 367 -9.03 -11.97 21.89
CA SER A 367 -9.04 -11.37 23.21
C SER A 367 -9.82 -10.07 23.13
N ALA A 368 -10.23 -9.51 24.28
CA ALA A 368 -11.04 -8.30 24.32
C ALA A 368 -10.45 -7.17 23.45
N GLY A 369 -11.21 -6.75 22.43
CA GLY A 369 -10.83 -5.72 21.47
C GLY A 369 -9.95 -6.19 20.29
N SER A 370 -9.66 -7.49 20.18
CA SER A 370 -8.90 -8.07 19.04
C SER A 370 -9.80 -8.98 18.21
N PRO A 371 -10.44 -8.49 17.14
CA PRO A 371 -11.40 -9.27 16.38
C PRO A 371 -10.75 -10.46 15.70
N SER A 372 -11.33 -11.65 15.84
CA SER A 372 -10.99 -12.87 15.10
C SER A 372 -11.95 -13.15 13.96
N TYR A 373 -13.04 -12.39 13.83
CA TYR A 373 -13.93 -12.48 12.68
C TYR A 373 -13.17 -12.25 11.37
N TRP A 374 -13.18 -13.22 10.47
CA TRP A 374 -12.28 -13.28 9.32
C TRP A 374 -12.28 -12.01 8.45
N ARG A 375 -13.42 -11.35 8.23
CA ARG A 375 -13.50 -10.13 7.43
C ARG A 375 -12.86 -8.94 8.12
N LYS A 376 -13.20 -8.69 9.40
CA LYS A 376 -12.61 -7.62 10.21
C LYS A 376 -11.11 -7.84 10.41
N TYR A 377 -10.73 -9.09 10.63
CA TYR A 377 -9.32 -9.46 10.77
C TYR A 377 -8.53 -9.17 9.48
N LEU A 378 -9.01 -9.63 8.32
CA LEU A 378 -8.36 -9.39 7.03
C LEU A 378 -8.30 -7.89 6.68
N LYS A 379 -9.34 -7.11 7.00
CA LYS A 379 -9.31 -5.65 6.84
C LYS A 379 -8.13 -5.02 7.57
N ASN A 380 -7.86 -5.46 8.80
CA ASN A 380 -6.83 -4.85 9.65
C ASN A 380 -5.43 -5.40 9.39
N ASN A 381 -5.31 -6.68 9.01
CA ASN A 381 -4.03 -7.40 9.01
C ASN A 381 -3.54 -7.84 7.63
N SER A 382 -4.39 -7.93 6.61
CA SER A 382 -3.94 -8.30 5.27
C SER A 382 -3.48 -7.09 4.46
N SER A 383 -2.33 -7.20 3.82
CA SER A 383 -1.81 -6.20 2.87
C SER A 383 -2.32 -6.41 1.43
N TYR A 384 -3.00 -7.52 1.16
CA TYR A 384 -3.35 -7.93 -0.20
C TYR A 384 -4.85 -7.98 -0.48
N ILE A 385 -5.69 -8.30 0.52
CA ILE A 385 -7.11 -8.57 0.30
C ILE A 385 -8.03 -7.96 1.35
N PHE A 386 -9.30 -7.81 0.95
CA PHE A 386 -10.46 -7.63 1.82
C PHE A 386 -11.37 -8.86 1.72
N GLY A 387 -11.96 -9.28 2.84
CA GLY A 387 -13.05 -10.26 2.85
C GLY A 387 -14.35 -9.61 2.37
N GLY A 388 -15.08 -10.33 1.51
CA GLY A 388 -16.39 -9.89 0.99
C GLY A 388 -17.55 -10.67 1.60
N GLY A 389 -18.06 -11.64 0.87
CA GLY A 389 -19.16 -12.53 1.30
C GLY A 389 -18.70 -13.95 1.61
N ALA A 390 -19.64 -14.78 2.02
CA ALA A 390 -19.37 -16.19 2.28
C ALA A 390 -18.85 -16.94 1.03
N PRO A 391 -17.90 -17.87 1.20
CA PRO A 391 -17.52 -18.77 0.11
C PRO A 391 -18.68 -19.61 -0.38
N ILE A 392 -18.64 -20.01 -1.66
CA ILE A 392 -19.65 -20.90 -2.23
C ILE A 392 -19.64 -22.26 -1.53
N GLY A 393 -20.79 -22.83 -1.33
CA GLY A 393 -20.98 -24.16 -0.75
C GLY A 393 -21.29 -24.15 0.74
N ILE A 394 -21.32 -22.97 1.37
CA ILE A 394 -21.90 -22.81 2.70
C ILE A 394 -23.42 -22.96 2.59
N THR A 395 -23.97 -23.93 3.30
CA THR A 395 -25.41 -24.16 3.34
C THR A 395 -25.98 -23.74 4.69
N THR A 396 -27.20 -23.23 4.66
CA THR A 396 -27.97 -22.90 5.86
C THR A 396 -28.92 -24.04 6.26
N SER A 397 -28.97 -25.10 5.46
CA SER A 397 -29.81 -26.26 5.76
C SER A 397 -29.16 -27.14 6.80
N GLY A 398 -29.93 -27.53 7.81
CA GLY A 398 -29.43 -28.38 8.87
C GLY A 398 -29.27 -29.83 8.41
N PHE A 399 -28.34 -30.52 9.03
CA PHE A 399 -28.29 -31.99 9.03
C PHE A 399 -29.34 -32.50 10.01
N SER A 400 -30.29 -33.28 9.57
CA SER A 400 -31.40 -33.63 10.44
C SER A 400 -31.70 -35.13 10.44
N SER A 401 -32.36 -35.55 11.43
CA SER A 401 -33.13 -36.78 11.61
C SER A 401 -32.57 -37.71 12.62
N GLY A 402 -33.17 -38.74 13.02
CA GLY A 402 -32.78 -39.72 14.02
C GLY A 402 -31.32 -39.74 14.55
N TRP A 403 -30.50 -38.93 13.94
CA TRP A 403 -29.10 -38.58 14.27
C TRP A 403 -29.04 -37.38 15.18
N THR A 404 -27.87 -37.09 15.73
CA THR A 404 -27.64 -35.79 16.40
C THR A 404 -27.98 -34.68 15.42
N LYS A 405 -29.02 -33.91 15.75
CA LYS A 405 -29.49 -32.85 14.89
C LYS A 405 -28.52 -31.69 14.93
N GLN A 406 -28.01 -31.36 13.76
CA GLN A 406 -27.20 -30.15 13.57
C GLN A 406 -27.96 -29.21 12.66
N THR A 407 -27.95 -27.91 13.00
CA THR A 407 -28.56 -26.87 12.20
C THR A 407 -27.47 -25.90 11.81
N ASP A 408 -27.15 -25.89 10.52
CA ASP A 408 -26.22 -24.89 10.00
C ASP A 408 -26.87 -23.53 10.05
N GLN A 409 -26.08 -22.54 10.42
CA GLN A 409 -26.47 -21.17 10.48
C GLN A 409 -25.84 -20.37 9.33
N ALA A 410 -26.32 -19.17 9.12
CA ALA A 410 -25.72 -18.28 8.15
C ALA A 410 -24.26 -18.00 8.52
N TRP A 411 -23.40 -17.90 7.50
CA TRP A 411 -21.96 -17.68 7.64
C TRP A 411 -21.60 -16.53 8.57
N ASP A 412 -22.39 -15.47 8.55
CA ASP A 412 -22.12 -14.22 9.26
C ASP A 412 -22.99 -14.03 10.51
N GLN A 413 -23.55 -15.06 11.08
CA GLN A 413 -24.37 -14.95 12.29
C GLN A 413 -23.51 -15.05 13.55
N ASP A 414 -24.08 -14.58 14.66
CA ASP A 414 -23.47 -14.70 15.98
C ASP A 414 -23.30 -16.17 16.41
N ALA A 415 -22.34 -16.44 17.27
CA ALA A 415 -21.94 -17.80 17.62
C ALA A 415 -22.84 -18.49 18.65
N ASP A 416 -23.77 -17.79 19.31
CA ASP A 416 -24.52 -18.31 20.44
C ASP A 416 -25.40 -19.52 20.03
N GLY A 417 -25.04 -20.70 20.54
CA GLY A 417 -25.74 -21.94 20.29
C GLY A 417 -25.77 -22.41 18.84
N ILE A 418 -24.84 -21.94 18.02
CA ILE A 418 -24.84 -22.08 16.55
C ILE A 418 -23.83 -23.13 16.11
N ILE A 419 -24.20 -23.90 15.07
CA ILE A 419 -23.28 -24.73 14.32
C ILE A 419 -23.09 -24.10 12.93
N PHE A 420 -21.90 -23.60 12.67
CA PHE A 420 -21.60 -22.91 11.42
C PHE A 420 -21.47 -23.89 10.25
N GLY A 421 -22.07 -23.56 9.12
CA GLY A 421 -21.92 -24.29 7.89
C GLY A 421 -20.48 -24.31 7.37
N SER A 422 -20.13 -25.33 6.63
CA SER A 422 -18.75 -25.55 6.16
C SER A 422 -18.71 -25.80 4.65
N SER A 423 -17.74 -25.19 3.98
CA SER A 423 -17.53 -25.31 2.54
C SER A 423 -16.34 -26.20 2.15
N GLY A 424 -15.50 -26.55 3.11
CA GLY A 424 -14.24 -27.26 2.86
C GLY A 424 -13.18 -26.37 2.19
N THR A 425 -12.28 -27.00 1.46
CA THR A 425 -11.25 -26.27 0.71
C THR A 425 -11.84 -25.52 -0.48
N LYS A 426 -11.58 -24.23 -0.55
CA LYS A 426 -11.88 -23.36 -1.69
C LYS A 426 -10.60 -22.65 -2.15
N ASN A 427 -10.34 -22.74 -3.44
CA ASN A 427 -9.19 -22.11 -4.08
C ASN A 427 -9.69 -21.12 -5.11
N TYR A 428 -9.43 -19.85 -4.87
CA TYR A 428 -9.85 -18.76 -5.70
C TYR A 428 -8.66 -18.12 -6.43
N LYS A 429 -8.91 -17.54 -7.59
CA LYS A 429 -7.94 -16.69 -8.32
C LYS A 429 -8.52 -15.32 -8.50
N ILE A 430 -7.81 -14.30 -8.03
CA ILE A 430 -8.17 -12.90 -8.28
C ILE A 430 -8.01 -12.58 -9.76
N VAL A 431 -9.02 -11.94 -10.34
CA VAL A 431 -9.08 -11.52 -11.74
C VAL A 431 -9.77 -10.15 -11.85
N ASN A 432 -9.77 -9.59 -13.06
CA ASN A 432 -10.48 -8.35 -13.41
C ASN A 432 -10.02 -7.09 -12.65
N GLY A 433 -8.81 -7.11 -12.06
CA GLY A 433 -8.17 -5.88 -11.67
C GLY A 433 -7.71 -5.11 -12.92
N GLU A 434 -8.05 -3.84 -13.00
CA GLU A 434 -7.71 -3.00 -14.14
C GLU A 434 -6.89 -1.78 -13.73
N ASP A 435 -5.91 -1.43 -14.58
CA ASP A 435 -5.07 -0.25 -14.44
C ASP A 435 -5.64 0.93 -15.22
N TYR A 436 -4.90 2.05 -15.23
CA TYR A 436 -5.20 3.21 -16.06
C TYR A 436 -5.26 2.82 -17.53
N LYS A 437 -6.19 3.40 -18.29
CA LYS A 437 -6.39 3.10 -19.73
C LYS A 437 -5.99 4.28 -20.62
N ARG A 438 -5.00 5.06 -20.22
CA ARG A 438 -4.44 6.15 -21.03
C ARG A 438 -2.95 5.90 -21.26
N ASN A 439 -2.48 6.18 -22.47
CA ASN A 439 -1.06 6.22 -22.80
C ASN A 439 -0.76 7.42 -23.70
N LEU A 440 0.53 7.69 -23.88
CA LEU A 440 1.00 8.63 -24.88
C LEU A 440 1.35 7.88 -26.16
N ASN A 441 0.76 8.30 -27.27
CA ASN A 441 1.12 7.84 -28.59
C ASN A 441 2.52 8.36 -28.97
N ALA A 442 3.10 7.81 -30.03
CA ALA A 442 4.40 8.23 -30.54
C ALA A 442 4.45 9.71 -30.96
N ASP A 443 3.32 10.26 -31.40
CA ASP A 443 3.15 11.66 -31.80
C ASP A 443 2.93 12.61 -30.61
N GLY A 444 2.93 12.09 -29.37
CA GLY A 444 2.69 12.85 -28.14
C GLY A 444 1.21 13.10 -27.82
N THR A 445 0.28 12.59 -28.61
CA THR A 445 -1.15 12.65 -28.31
C THR A 445 -1.52 11.59 -27.27
N VAL A 446 -2.60 11.84 -26.54
CA VAL A 446 -3.12 10.89 -25.54
C VAL A 446 -3.99 9.85 -26.24
N GLY A 447 -3.59 8.59 -26.13
CA GLY A 447 -4.35 7.45 -26.63
C GLY A 447 -5.11 6.74 -25.51
N VAL A 448 -5.95 5.80 -25.92
CA VAL A 448 -6.63 4.85 -25.04
C VAL A 448 -6.09 3.46 -25.33
N ILE A 449 -5.70 2.75 -24.28
CA ILE A 449 -5.29 1.35 -24.39
C ILE A 449 -6.30 0.44 -23.70
N THR A 450 -6.38 -0.80 -24.13
CA THR A 450 -7.34 -1.77 -23.58
C THR A 450 -6.86 -2.41 -22.30
N THR A 451 -5.56 -2.49 -22.08
CA THR A 451 -4.96 -3.14 -20.90
C THR A 451 -3.65 -2.47 -20.52
N GLY A 452 -3.44 -2.27 -19.22
CA GLY A 452 -2.14 -1.97 -18.64
C GLY A 452 -1.62 -0.54 -18.84
N GLY A 453 -2.47 0.44 -19.14
CA GLY A 453 -2.09 1.85 -19.21
C GLY A 453 -1.78 2.44 -17.83
N LEU A 454 -0.85 3.37 -17.76
CA LEU A 454 -0.35 3.94 -16.52
C LEU A 454 -0.27 5.47 -16.54
N THR A 455 -0.99 6.11 -17.45
CA THR A 455 -1.07 7.57 -17.52
C THR A 455 -2.42 8.04 -16.98
N ALA A 456 -2.42 8.74 -15.85
CA ALA A 456 -3.62 9.36 -15.30
C ALA A 456 -3.98 10.66 -16.03
N SER A 457 -5.25 11.03 -16.04
CA SER A 457 -5.69 12.32 -16.57
C SER A 457 -5.22 13.48 -15.70
N VAL A 458 -4.97 14.64 -16.32
CA VAL A 458 -4.56 15.85 -15.59
C VAL A 458 -5.58 16.25 -14.52
N SER A 459 -6.87 16.09 -14.77
CA SER A 459 -7.93 16.39 -13.80
C SER A 459 -7.84 15.50 -12.56
N LYS A 460 -7.51 14.22 -12.74
CA LYS A 460 -7.34 13.28 -11.61
C LYS A 460 -6.05 13.55 -10.85
N LEU A 461 -4.96 13.89 -11.53
CA LEU A 461 -3.73 14.35 -10.88
C LEU A 461 -3.96 15.63 -10.08
N ALA A 462 -4.66 16.61 -10.66
CA ALA A 462 -5.03 17.85 -9.98
C ALA A 462 -5.88 17.61 -8.72
N THR A 463 -6.83 16.66 -8.78
CA THR A 463 -7.61 16.24 -7.60
C THR A 463 -6.71 15.68 -6.51
N GLY A 464 -5.71 14.89 -6.87
CA GLY A 464 -4.70 14.40 -5.91
C GLY A 464 -3.89 15.52 -5.27
N TYR A 465 -3.43 16.53 -6.04
CA TYR A 465 -2.71 17.69 -5.48
C TYR A 465 -3.58 18.57 -4.58
N LYS A 466 -4.89 18.67 -4.86
CA LYS A 466 -5.82 19.40 -3.98
C LYS A 466 -5.92 18.82 -2.57
N LEU A 467 -5.61 17.55 -2.38
CA LEU A 467 -5.53 16.97 -1.03
C LEU A 467 -4.46 17.66 -0.16
N PHE A 468 -3.46 18.25 -0.79
CA PHE A 468 -2.41 19.00 -0.11
C PHE A 468 -2.75 20.48 0.12
N GLU A 469 -3.87 21.01 -0.37
CA GLU A 469 -4.24 22.42 -0.17
C GLU A 469 -4.41 22.80 1.30
N ASN A 470 -4.88 21.86 2.12
CA ASN A 470 -5.03 22.09 3.55
C ASN A 470 -3.73 21.76 4.30
N ALA A 471 -3.05 22.82 4.77
CA ALA A 471 -1.82 22.71 5.53
C ALA A 471 -2.00 22.05 6.91
N ASP A 472 -3.19 22.19 7.53
CA ASP A 472 -3.46 21.60 8.84
C ASP A 472 -3.55 20.08 8.79
N ASN A 473 -3.98 19.51 7.66
CA ASN A 473 -4.13 18.07 7.50
C ASN A 473 -2.80 17.39 7.16
N TYR A 474 -1.97 18.04 6.34
CA TYR A 474 -0.75 17.43 5.83
C TYR A 474 0.41 18.43 5.80
N ALA A 475 1.41 18.20 6.64
CA ALA A 475 2.66 18.92 6.57
C ALA A 475 3.44 18.48 5.31
N VAL A 476 3.70 19.44 4.41
CA VAL A 476 4.46 19.23 3.16
C VAL A 476 5.22 20.53 2.87
N ASP A 477 6.53 20.43 2.68
CA ASP A 477 7.41 21.56 2.41
C ASP A 477 7.71 21.73 0.92
N PHE A 478 7.63 20.63 0.16
CA PHE A 478 7.93 20.58 -1.27
C PHE A 478 6.82 19.86 -2.03
N LEU A 479 6.33 20.44 -3.11
CA LEU A 479 5.42 19.82 -4.04
C LEU A 479 6.17 19.45 -5.32
N LEU A 480 6.27 18.16 -5.62
CA LEU A 480 6.95 17.65 -6.80
C LEU A 480 5.91 17.43 -7.91
N MET A 481 6.14 18.00 -9.09
CA MET A 481 5.24 17.76 -10.23
C MET A 481 5.26 16.30 -10.71
N GLY A 482 6.33 15.57 -10.42
CA GLY A 482 6.51 14.20 -10.90
C GLY A 482 6.82 14.17 -12.40
N SER A 483 6.19 13.25 -13.12
CA SER A 483 6.35 13.17 -14.57
C SER A 483 5.57 14.27 -15.29
N ALA A 484 6.24 14.98 -16.17
CA ALA A 484 5.64 15.87 -17.15
C ALA A 484 5.41 15.18 -18.51
N ASN A 485 5.05 13.90 -18.48
CA ASN A 485 4.90 13.05 -19.66
C ASN A 485 3.56 13.23 -20.40
N HIS A 486 3.03 14.43 -20.37
CA HIS A 486 1.80 14.80 -21.08
C HIS A 486 2.11 15.66 -22.31
N VAL A 487 1.12 15.88 -23.14
CA VAL A 487 1.22 16.91 -24.18
C VAL A 487 1.47 18.28 -23.54
N LYS A 488 2.13 19.16 -24.27
CA LYS A 488 2.59 20.45 -23.73
C LYS A 488 1.50 21.21 -22.94
N THR A 489 0.29 21.29 -23.49
CA THR A 489 -0.85 21.99 -22.87
C THR A 489 -1.35 21.31 -21.59
N GLU A 490 -1.39 19.98 -21.57
CA GLU A 490 -1.75 19.22 -20.36
C GLU A 490 -0.69 19.36 -19.28
N ALA A 491 0.60 19.31 -19.66
CA ALA A 491 1.70 19.53 -18.72
C ALA A 491 1.69 20.95 -18.13
N GLN A 492 1.37 21.97 -18.93
CA GLN A 492 1.19 23.35 -18.47
C GLN A 492 0.00 23.48 -17.52
N SER A 493 -1.10 22.79 -17.80
CA SER A 493 -2.27 22.77 -16.92
C SER A 493 -1.92 22.13 -15.57
N LEU A 494 -1.23 20.99 -15.56
CA LEU A 494 -0.78 20.33 -14.33
C LEU A 494 0.19 21.23 -13.55
N ALA A 495 1.18 21.83 -14.23
CA ALA A 495 2.13 22.74 -13.59
C ALA A 495 1.44 23.90 -12.88
N ASN A 496 0.47 24.56 -13.56
CA ASN A 496 -0.31 25.64 -12.96
C ASN A 496 -1.14 25.18 -11.75
N GLN A 497 -1.67 23.95 -11.76
CA GLN A 497 -2.38 23.40 -10.59
C GLN A 497 -1.42 23.20 -9.40
N VAL A 498 -0.24 22.63 -9.63
CA VAL A 498 0.76 22.43 -8.56
C VAL A 498 1.23 23.77 -8.00
N ILE A 499 1.45 24.78 -8.86
CA ILE A 499 1.79 26.14 -8.46
C ILE A 499 0.65 26.78 -7.64
N ALA A 500 -0.60 26.60 -8.08
CA ALA A 500 -1.77 27.15 -7.36
C ALA A 500 -1.90 26.56 -5.94
N VAL A 501 -1.65 25.26 -5.77
CA VAL A 501 -1.64 24.62 -4.44
C VAL A 501 -0.54 25.25 -3.55
N ALA A 502 0.66 25.45 -4.08
CA ALA A 502 1.75 26.11 -3.33
C ALA A 502 1.40 27.57 -2.97
N ASP A 503 0.78 28.32 -3.89
CA ASP A 503 0.34 29.70 -3.65
C ASP A 503 -0.80 29.82 -2.63
N ILE A 504 -1.67 28.81 -2.55
CA ILE A 504 -2.75 28.74 -1.54
C ILE A 504 -2.14 28.43 -0.17
N ARG A 505 -1.28 27.43 -0.10
CA ARG A 505 -0.64 27.00 1.15
C ARG A 505 0.27 28.05 1.74
N LYS A 506 1.12 28.68 0.92
CA LYS A 506 2.18 29.65 1.29
C LYS A 506 3.28 29.10 2.19
N ASP A 507 3.27 27.82 2.52
CA ASP A 507 4.26 27.13 3.35
C ASP A 507 5.10 26.11 2.58
N ALA A 508 4.80 25.87 1.30
CA ALA A 508 5.48 24.89 0.46
C ALA A 508 6.01 25.49 -0.85
N LEU A 509 7.01 24.81 -1.46
CA LEU A 509 7.56 25.16 -2.77
C LEU A 509 7.20 24.11 -3.81
N ALA A 510 6.72 24.53 -4.99
CA ALA A 510 6.43 23.69 -6.13
C ALA A 510 7.66 23.56 -7.05
N PHE A 511 8.06 22.33 -7.36
CA PHE A 511 9.16 22.03 -8.28
C PHE A 511 8.61 21.49 -9.59
N ILE A 512 8.87 22.18 -10.67
CA ILE A 512 8.26 21.95 -11.98
C ILE A 512 9.36 21.63 -13.01
N SER A 513 9.17 20.52 -13.74
CA SER A 513 10.00 20.15 -14.92
C SER A 513 9.23 20.37 -16.21
N PRO A 514 9.92 20.62 -17.34
CA PRO A 514 9.28 20.70 -18.65
C PRO A 514 8.74 19.34 -19.11
N TYR A 515 7.81 19.36 -20.06
CA TYR A 515 7.26 18.13 -20.63
C TYR A 515 8.32 17.34 -21.44
N ARG A 516 8.18 16.01 -21.44
CA ARG A 516 9.16 15.12 -22.06
C ARG A 516 9.41 15.43 -23.54
N GLY A 517 8.36 15.76 -24.31
CA GLY A 517 8.45 16.08 -25.72
C GLY A 517 9.31 17.33 -26.04
N ALA A 518 9.64 18.15 -25.05
CA ALA A 518 10.59 19.25 -25.23
C ALA A 518 12.00 18.72 -25.56
N PHE A 519 12.37 17.58 -25.00
CA PHE A 519 13.72 16.99 -25.07
C PHE A 519 13.83 15.80 -25.99
N LEU A 520 12.79 14.96 -26.02
CA LEU A 520 12.83 13.63 -26.58
C LEU A 520 11.70 13.44 -27.59
N THR A 521 12.06 12.85 -28.73
CA THR A 521 11.08 12.38 -29.71
C THR A 521 11.10 10.85 -29.71
N ASP A 522 9.97 10.26 -29.34
CA ASP A 522 9.76 8.81 -29.38
C ASP A 522 9.25 8.45 -30.78
N THR A 523 10.09 7.88 -31.63
CA THR A 523 9.77 7.64 -33.04
C THR A 523 9.19 6.25 -33.33
N SER A 524 9.44 5.29 -32.45
CA SER A 524 8.89 3.94 -32.52
C SER A 524 9.06 3.23 -31.16
N VAL A 525 8.46 2.06 -31.02
CA VAL A 525 8.61 1.26 -29.80
C VAL A 525 10.09 0.97 -29.55
N GLY A 526 10.65 1.58 -28.52
CA GLY A 526 12.04 1.40 -28.10
C GLY A 526 13.07 2.37 -28.72
N SER A 527 12.69 3.26 -29.63
CA SER A 527 13.59 4.26 -30.21
C SER A 527 13.30 5.64 -29.66
N VAL A 528 14.28 6.26 -29.00
CA VAL A 528 14.20 7.60 -28.44
C VAL A 528 15.31 8.47 -29.04
N THR A 529 14.96 9.59 -29.63
CA THR A 529 15.89 10.57 -30.19
C THR A 529 15.89 11.83 -29.33
N VAL A 530 17.07 12.35 -29.01
CA VAL A 530 17.22 13.64 -28.33
C VAL A 530 17.12 14.76 -29.36
N ASN A 531 16.30 15.76 -29.08
CA ASN A 531 16.15 16.95 -29.90
C ASN A 531 17.44 17.79 -29.93
N SER A 532 17.59 18.69 -30.91
CA SER A 532 18.73 19.61 -30.93
C SER A 532 18.69 20.61 -29.75
N ASP A 533 19.85 21.05 -29.28
CA ASP A 533 19.98 21.95 -28.15
C ASP A 533 19.19 23.26 -28.33
N GLU A 534 19.13 23.78 -29.57
CA GLU A 534 18.34 24.96 -29.90
C GLU A 534 16.83 24.68 -29.81
N THR A 535 16.37 23.55 -30.33
CA THR A 535 14.97 23.12 -30.24
C THR A 535 14.56 22.92 -28.79
N ILE A 536 15.41 22.27 -27.99
CA ILE A 536 15.17 22.07 -26.56
C ILE A 536 15.04 23.42 -25.85
N THR A 537 16.00 24.34 -26.07
CA THR A 537 15.98 25.66 -25.42
C THR A 537 14.67 26.40 -25.72
N ASN A 538 14.26 26.44 -27.00
CA ASN A 538 13.04 27.12 -27.41
C ASN A 538 11.78 26.44 -26.82
N ASN A 539 11.73 25.12 -26.80
CA ASN A 539 10.61 24.36 -26.25
C ASN A 539 10.48 24.55 -24.74
N VAL A 540 11.60 24.56 -24.02
CA VAL A 540 11.63 24.76 -22.57
C VAL A 540 11.18 26.18 -22.20
N VAL A 541 11.71 27.20 -22.88
CA VAL A 541 11.28 28.60 -22.69
C VAL A 541 9.79 28.74 -23.02
N GLY A 542 9.35 28.16 -24.18
CA GLY A 542 7.94 28.19 -24.57
C GLY A 542 7.00 27.40 -23.68
N PHE A 543 7.52 26.45 -22.89
CA PHE A 543 6.74 25.75 -21.86
C PHE A 543 6.50 26.64 -20.64
N TYR A 544 7.55 27.28 -20.10
CA TYR A 544 7.47 28.06 -18.87
C TYR A 544 6.88 29.46 -19.04
N SER A 545 6.98 30.05 -20.27
CA SER A 545 6.52 31.41 -20.53
C SER A 545 5.07 31.68 -20.10
N PRO A 546 4.06 30.81 -20.38
CA PRO A 546 2.67 31.06 -20.00
C PRO A 546 2.32 30.63 -18.57
N LEU A 547 3.25 30.04 -17.82
CA LEU A 547 2.97 29.61 -16.46
C LEU A 547 2.83 30.78 -15.50
N THR A 548 2.01 30.60 -14.48
CA THR A 548 1.76 31.57 -13.42
C THR A 548 3.06 32.02 -12.77
N SER A 549 3.22 33.32 -12.59
CA SER A 549 4.36 33.92 -11.92
C SER A 549 4.19 33.79 -10.41
N SER A 550 5.00 32.96 -9.77
CA SER A 550 4.96 32.72 -8.34
C SER A 550 6.36 32.62 -7.74
N SER A 551 6.53 33.15 -6.53
CA SER A 551 7.76 32.96 -5.74
C SER A 551 7.78 31.57 -5.06
N TYR A 552 6.67 30.87 -5.04
CA TYR A 552 6.54 29.52 -4.50
C TYR A 552 6.78 28.43 -5.56
N ALA A 553 7.20 28.78 -6.77
CA ALA A 553 7.55 27.84 -7.83
C ALA A 553 9.06 27.87 -8.13
N VAL A 554 9.60 26.72 -8.51
CA VAL A 554 10.99 26.54 -8.95
C VAL A 554 10.98 25.76 -10.26
N PHE A 555 11.64 26.30 -11.30
CA PHE A 555 11.67 25.77 -12.64
C PHE A 555 13.04 25.20 -12.97
N ASP A 556 13.10 23.95 -13.43
CA ASP A 556 14.35 23.33 -13.89
C ASP A 556 14.48 23.31 -15.42
N SER A 557 15.68 22.97 -15.91
CA SER A 557 15.98 22.97 -17.34
C SER A 557 15.88 21.60 -18.00
N GLY A 558 15.45 20.51 -17.28
CA GLY A 558 15.39 19.31 -18.02
C GLY A 558 15.32 17.94 -17.37
N TYR A 559 15.97 17.02 -18.05
CA TYR A 559 15.98 15.58 -17.76
C TYR A 559 17.40 15.07 -17.55
N LYS A 560 17.58 14.18 -16.58
CA LYS A 560 18.79 13.37 -16.40
C LYS A 560 18.62 11.99 -17.02
N TYR A 561 19.73 11.37 -17.38
CA TYR A 561 19.81 9.98 -17.80
C TYR A 561 20.39 9.17 -16.65
N MET A 562 19.61 8.22 -16.12
CA MET A 562 19.99 7.41 -14.98
C MET A 562 19.72 5.92 -15.23
N PHE A 563 20.35 5.08 -14.43
CA PHE A 563 20.15 3.63 -14.48
C PHE A 563 18.94 3.22 -13.62
N ASP A 564 18.01 2.53 -14.25
CA ASP A 564 16.88 1.88 -13.59
C ASP A 564 17.25 0.44 -13.27
N ARG A 565 17.50 0.16 -12.00
CA ARG A 565 17.91 -1.17 -11.50
C ARG A 565 16.81 -2.23 -11.57
N PHE A 566 15.54 -1.81 -11.66
CA PHE A 566 14.41 -2.73 -11.65
C PHE A 566 14.16 -3.37 -13.02
N ASP A 567 14.40 -2.60 -14.09
CA ASP A 567 14.29 -3.07 -15.49
C ASP A 567 15.65 -3.32 -16.15
N ASN A 568 16.76 -3.11 -15.43
CA ASN A 568 18.13 -3.20 -15.96
C ASN A 568 18.31 -2.34 -17.23
N ALA A 569 17.79 -1.13 -17.20
CA ALA A 569 17.77 -0.22 -18.34
C ALA A 569 18.09 1.22 -17.93
N PHE A 570 18.63 1.99 -18.88
CA PHE A 570 18.81 3.43 -18.67
C PHE A 570 17.55 4.21 -19.06
N ARG A 571 17.19 5.19 -18.23
CA ARG A 571 15.96 5.99 -18.38
C ARG A 571 16.24 7.47 -18.33
N TYR A 572 15.44 8.24 -19.05
CA TYR A 572 15.39 9.70 -18.91
C TYR A 572 14.34 10.05 -17.85
N VAL A 573 14.71 10.88 -16.87
CA VAL A 573 13.90 11.22 -15.70
C VAL A 573 13.92 12.73 -15.48
N PRO A 574 12.77 13.38 -15.22
CA PRO A 574 12.74 14.82 -14.95
C PRO A 574 13.43 15.17 -13.64
N LEU A 575 13.96 16.39 -13.56
CA LEU A 575 14.83 16.84 -12.47
C LEU A 575 14.10 17.43 -11.25
N ASN A 576 12.77 17.58 -11.27
CA ASN A 576 12.06 18.23 -10.16
C ASN A 576 12.28 17.54 -8.81
N GLY A 577 12.38 16.21 -8.76
CA GLY A 577 12.72 15.48 -7.55
C GLY A 577 14.15 15.74 -7.07
N ASP A 578 15.10 15.91 -7.99
CA ASP A 578 16.49 16.22 -7.63
C ASP A 578 16.63 17.63 -7.08
N LEU A 579 15.99 18.63 -7.70
CA LEU A 579 16.06 20.01 -7.23
C LEU A 579 15.46 20.15 -5.83
N ALA A 580 14.31 19.53 -5.58
CA ALA A 580 13.73 19.48 -4.24
C ALA A 580 14.65 18.73 -3.27
N GLY A 581 15.24 17.62 -3.69
CA GLY A 581 16.21 16.84 -2.92
C GLY A 581 17.48 17.64 -2.58
N LEU A 582 17.97 18.49 -3.49
CA LEU A 582 19.08 19.40 -3.19
C LEU A 582 18.73 20.39 -2.07
N CYS A 583 17.49 20.86 -2.02
CA CYS A 583 17.01 21.66 -0.91
C CYS A 583 17.03 20.88 0.40
N VAL A 584 16.54 19.64 0.42
CA VAL A 584 16.60 18.76 1.60
C VAL A 584 18.04 18.51 2.05
N ARG A 585 18.94 18.17 1.13
CA ARG A 585 20.35 17.97 1.45
C ARG A 585 21.01 19.25 2.00
N THR A 586 20.62 20.42 1.49
CA THR A 586 21.10 21.70 2.00
C THR A 586 20.62 21.94 3.43
N ASP A 587 19.42 21.55 3.79
CA ASP A 587 18.88 21.65 5.15
C ASP A 587 19.62 20.73 6.13
N ILE A 588 19.90 19.50 5.70
CA ILE A 588 20.62 18.52 6.52
C ILE A 588 22.08 18.93 6.74
N THR A 589 22.75 19.46 5.71
CA THR A 589 24.19 19.77 5.78
C THR A 589 24.51 21.18 6.22
N ASN A 590 23.58 22.11 6.02
CA ASN A 590 23.72 23.53 6.33
C ASN A 590 22.41 24.06 6.93
N PHE A 591 21.76 25.03 6.28
CA PHE A 591 20.50 25.62 6.72
C PHE A 591 19.64 25.99 5.50
N PRO A 592 18.30 26.13 5.65
CA PRO A 592 17.36 26.41 4.56
C PRO A 592 17.67 27.68 3.74
N TRP A 593 18.34 28.67 4.31
CA TRP A 593 18.67 29.91 3.66
C TRP A 593 19.96 29.89 2.84
N PHE A 594 20.64 28.75 2.75
CA PHE A 594 21.75 28.60 1.80
C PHE A 594 21.21 28.25 0.42
N SER A 595 21.84 28.79 -0.63
CA SER A 595 21.50 28.42 -2.00
C SER A 595 21.80 26.90 -2.26
N PRO A 596 20.85 26.13 -2.79
CA PRO A 596 21.08 24.73 -3.15
C PRO A 596 21.94 24.56 -4.40
N ALA A 597 22.28 25.65 -5.09
CA ALA A 597 23.04 25.65 -6.34
C ALA A 597 24.56 25.72 -6.13
N GLY A 598 25.28 25.48 -7.21
CA GLY A 598 26.74 25.63 -7.29
C GLY A 598 27.51 24.33 -7.00
N THR A 599 28.83 24.40 -7.12
CA THR A 599 29.73 23.24 -7.03
C THR A 599 29.75 22.58 -5.65
N ALA A 600 29.51 23.35 -4.60
CA ALA A 600 29.55 22.84 -3.23
C ALA A 600 28.31 22.03 -2.83
N ARG A 601 27.11 22.42 -3.29
CA ARG A 601 25.82 21.84 -2.84
C ARG A 601 24.96 21.33 -3.97
N GLY A 602 25.11 21.83 -5.19
CA GLY A 602 24.24 21.59 -6.32
C GLY A 602 24.49 20.29 -7.09
N ALA A 603 25.32 19.35 -6.60
CA ALA A 603 25.60 18.11 -7.31
C ALA A 603 24.40 17.18 -7.36
N ILE A 604 24.00 16.80 -8.57
CA ILE A 604 22.88 15.88 -8.84
C ILE A 604 23.34 14.43 -8.64
N LEU A 605 22.56 13.66 -7.89
CA LEU A 605 22.83 12.25 -7.62
C LEU A 605 22.32 11.35 -8.74
N ASN A 606 22.94 10.16 -8.88
CA ASN A 606 22.48 9.10 -9.79
C ASN A 606 22.27 9.54 -11.25
N ALA A 607 23.01 10.54 -11.73
CA ALA A 607 22.94 11.02 -13.10
C ALA A 607 24.19 10.62 -13.88
N VAL A 608 24.02 9.89 -14.99
CA VAL A 608 25.10 9.49 -15.91
C VAL A 608 25.41 10.63 -16.90
N LYS A 609 24.37 11.23 -17.45
CA LYS A 609 24.45 12.39 -18.34
C LYS A 609 23.17 13.20 -18.30
N LEU A 610 23.22 14.42 -18.80
CA LEU A 610 22.03 15.23 -19.09
C LEU A 610 21.51 14.93 -20.49
N THR A 611 20.21 15.12 -20.72
CA THR A 611 19.64 15.15 -22.08
C THR A 611 20.20 16.31 -22.89
N TYR A 612 20.54 17.41 -22.23
CA TYR A 612 20.89 18.68 -22.82
C TYR A 612 21.82 19.42 -21.87
N ASN A 613 22.96 19.90 -22.40
CA ASN A 613 23.92 20.71 -21.65
C ASN A 613 23.98 22.11 -22.26
N PRO A 614 23.27 23.11 -21.69
CA PRO A 614 23.14 24.42 -22.32
C PRO A 614 24.48 25.17 -22.45
N SER A 615 24.74 25.73 -23.63
CA SER A 615 25.83 26.67 -23.87
C SER A 615 25.67 27.97 -23.05
N LYS A 616 26.69 28.82 -23.00
CA LYS A 616 26.60 30.09 -22.23
C LYS A 616 25.40 30.92 -22.68
N SER A 617 25.20 31.12 -23.98
CA SER A 617 24.10 31.95 -24.51
C SER A 617 22.73 31.33 -24.20
N GLN A 618 22.62 30.00 -24.26
CA GLN A 618 21.39 29.29 -23.89
C GLN A 618 21.12 29.38 -22.37
N ARG A 619 22.14 29.28 -21.54
CA ARG A 619 22.00 29.52 -20.07
C ARG A 619 21.52 30.91 -19.75
N ASP A 620 22.07 31.93 -20.43
CA ASP A 620 21.66 33.33 -20.25
C ASP A 620 20.17 33.49 -20.62
N LEU A 621 19.72 32.85 -21.73
CA LEU A 621 18.32 32.85 -22.14
C LEU A 621 17.42 32.14 -21.15
N LEU A 622 17.80 30.93 -20.67
CA LEU A 622 17.05 30.19 -19.68
C LEU A 622 16.94 30.98 -18.37
N TYR A 623 18.05 31.49 -17.88
CA TYR A 623 18.10 32.22 -16.61
C TYR A 623 17.33 33.56 -16.65
N THR A 624 17.29 34.24 -17.79
CA THR A 624 16.45 35.41 -18.00
C THR A 624 14.97 35.05 -17.93
N ASN A 625 14.59 33.88 -18.37
CA ASN A 625 13.22 33.34 -18.32
C ASN A 625 12.88 32.60 -17.03
N ARG A 626 13.58 32.84 -15.93
CA ARG A 626 13.32 32.28 -14.60
C ARG A 626 13.61 30.74 -14.47
N ILE A 627 14.31 30.17 -15.42
CA ILE A 627 14.62 28.74 -15.48
C ILE A 627 16.02 28.52 -14.89
N ASN A 628 16.14 27.56 -13.99
CA ASN A 628 17.42 27.21 -13.37
C ASN A 628 18.13 26.17 -14.25
N PRO A 629 19.23 26.52 -14.91
CA PRO A 629 19.95 25.57 -15.73
C PRO A 629 20.67 24.53 -14.88
N VAL A 630 20.58 23.28 -15.28
CA VAL A 630 21.40 22.19 -14.78
C VAL A 630 22.45 21.91 -15.86
N ILE A 631 23.71 21.88 -15.45
CA ILE A 631 24.85 21.80 -16.37
C ILE A 631 25.81 20.68 -16.00
N PHE A 632 26.55 20.19 -16.98
CA PHE A 632 27.75 19.41 -16.72
C PHE A 632 28.93 20.35 -16.64
N SER A 633 29.62 20.35 -15.49
CA SER A 633 30.83 21.12 -15.24
C SER A 633 32.03 20.18 -15.12
N PRO A 634 33.06 20.34 -15.95
CA PRO A 634 34.29 19.56 -15.82
C PRO A 634 34.87 19.69 -14.40
N GLY A 635 35.14 18.58 -13.75
CA GLY A 635 35.67 18.52 -12.40
C GLY A 635 34.62 18.52 -11.27
N SER A 636 33.40 19.00 -11.51
CA SER A 636 32.31 19.02 -10.51
C SER A 636 31.14 18.12 -10.87
N GLY A 637 31.11 17.57 -12.10
CA GLY A 637 30.03 16.72 -12.59
C GLY A 637 28.77 17.48 -12.97
N ILE A 638 27.61 16.87 -12.78
CA ILE A 638 26.29 17.45 -13.09
C ILE A 638 25.83 18.27 -11.88
N ILE A 639 25.61 19.56 -12.09
CA ILE A 639 25.28 20.51 -11.02
C ILE A 639 24.12 21.43 -11.39
N LEU A 640 23.35 21.83 -10.39
CA LEU A 640 22.40 22.93 -10.48
C LEU A 640 23.16 24.25 -10.52
N PHE A 641 22.94 25.06 -11.57
CA PHE A 641 23.65 26.32 -11.82
C PHE A 641 22.71 27.53 -11.84
N GLY A 642 21.70 27.55 -10.98
CA GLY A 642 20.77 28.64 -10.82
C GLY A 642 19.94 28.49 -9.56
N ASP A 643 19.50 29.62 -8.98
CA ASP A 643 18.75 29.68 -7.73
C ASP A 643 17.54 30.62 -7.79
N LYS A 644 16.95 30.81 -8.97
CA LYS A 644 15.75 31.63 -9.18
C LYS A 644 14.46 30.90 -8.83
N THR A 645 13.51 31.65 -8.27
CA THR A 645 12.11 31.25 -8.21
C THR A 645 11.38 31.53 -9.52
N GLY A 646 10.16 31.03 -9.67
CA GLY A 646 9.29 31.29 -10.82
C GLY A 646 8.71 32.71 -10.87
N LEU A 647 9.17 33.63 -10.02
CA LEU A 647 8.68 35.03 -9.96
C LEU A 647 9.18 35.84 -11.16
N GLY A 648 8.25 36.40 -11.90
CA GLY A 648 8.55 37.18 -13.13
C GLY A 648 9.00 38.60 -12.92
N ARG A 649 8.96 39.14 -11.69
CA ARG A 649 9.39 40.49 -11.35
C ARG A 649 10.61 40.47 -10.43
N SER A 650 11.42 41.50 -10.48
CA SER A 650 12.51 41.67 -9.53
C SER A 650 11.96 41.88 -8.11
N SER A 651 12.37 41.06 -7.16
CA SER A 651 11.94 41.10 -5.77
C SER A 651 13.00 40.45 -4.88
N ALA A 652 12.89 40.62 -3.57
CA ALA A 652 13.69 39.83 -2.64
C ALA A 652 13.37 38.31 -2.75
N PHE A 653 12.15 37.96 -3.13
CA PHE A 653 11.66 36.59 -3.27
C PHE A 653 11.91 35.95 -4.66
N ASP A 654 12.71 36.60 -5.51
CA ASP A 654 13.11 36.03 -6.81
C ASP A 654 14.21 34.95 -6.67
N ARG A 655 14.65 34.65 -5.44
CA ARG A 655 15.69 33.69 -5.11
C ARG A 655 15.16 32.59 -4.21
N ILE A 656 15.58 31.36 -4.50
CA ILE A 656 15.16 30.14 -3.75
C ILE A 656 15.60 30.27 -2.28
N ASN A 657 16.84 30.67 -2.03
CA ASN A 657 17.39 30.80 -0.68
C ASN A 657 16.62 31.80 0.18
N VAL A 658 16.22 32.95 -0.39
CA VAL A 658 15.47 33.98 0.35
C VAL A 658 14.03 33.49 0.61
N ARG A 659 13.36 32.90 -0.40
CA ARG A 659 12.00 32.37 -0.19
C ARG A 659 12.01 31.24 0.88
N ARG A 660 12.99 30.39 0.87
CA ARG A 660 13.12 29.30 1.86
C ARG A 660 13.44 29.86 3.26
N LEU A 661 14.26 30.91 3.36
CA LEU A 661 14.47 31.60 4.61
C LEU A 661 13.13 32.06 5.21
N PHE A 662 12.32 32.76 4.39
CA PHE A 662 11.02 33.24 4.89
C PHE A 662 10.08 32.14 5.27
N LEU A 663 9.96 31.04 4.48
CA LEU A 663 9.15 29.87 4.84
C LEU A 663 9.57 29.28 6.19
N TYR A 664 10.86 29.15 6.42
CA TYR A 664 11.40 28.66 7.68
C TYR A 664 11.05 29.59 8.85
N LEU A 665 11.24 30.92 8.67
CA LEU A 665 10.92 31.89 9.69
C LEU A 665 9.41 31.98 9.98
N GLU A 666 8.58 31.98 8.93
CA GLU A 666 7.13 32.03 9.03
C GLU A 666 6.61 30.81 9.79
N ASN A 667 7.07 29.60 9.45
CA ASN A 667 6.66 28.37 10.14
C ASN A 667 7.10 28.36 11.62
N ALA A 668 8.33 28.73 11.90
CA ALA A 668 8.87 28.72 13.24
C ALA A 668 8.21 29.78 14.15
N ILE A 669 8.01 31.01 13.63
CA ILE A 669 7.38 32.11 14.39
C ILE A 669 5.87 31.82 14.55
N SER A 670 5.20 31.27 13.53
CA SER A 670 3.78 30.87 13.65
C SER A 670 3.56 29.80 14.71
N ALA A 671 4.48 28.86 14.85
CA ALA A 671 4.42 27.87 15.93
C ALA A 671 4.52 28.52 17.31
N ALA A 672 5.46 29.48 17.48
CA ALA A 672 5.59 30.24 18.73
C ALA A 672 4.41 31.19 19.00
N ALA A 673 3.82 31.76 17.94
CA ALA A 673 2.64 32.63 18.06
C ALA A 673 1.38 31.84 18.49
N LYS A 674 1.26 30.56 18.16
CA LYS A 674 0.13 29.72 18.62
C LYS A 674 0.04 29.59 20.13
N ASP A 675 1.16 29.70 20.83
CA ASP A 675 1.19 29.65 22.30
C ASP A 675 0.63 30.92 22.95
N GLN A 676 0.48 32.01 22.17
CA GLN A 676 -0.10 33.27 22.63
C GLN A 676 -1.63 33.35 22.36
N LEU A 677 -2.21 32.39 21.66
CA LEU A 677 -3.64 32.38 21.40
C LEU A 677 -4.41 32.21 22.72
N PHE A 678 -5.45 32.98 22.88
CA PHE A 678 -6.31 33.03 24.06
C PHE A 678 -5.69 33.71 25.31
N GLU A 679 -4.46 34.24 25.21
CA GLU A 679 -3.87 35.10 26.25
C GLU A 679 -4.37 36.55 26.11
N PHE A 680 -4.18 37.36 27.15
CA PHE A 680 -4.56 38.76 27.10
C PHE A 680 -3.57 39.58 26.26
N ASN A 681 -4.08 40.53 25.45
CA ASN A 681 -3.22 41.44 24.72
C ASN A 681 -2.76 42.58 25.66
N ASP A 682 -1.82 42.31 26.54
CA ASP A 682 -1.21 43.23 27.47
C ASP A 682 0.30 43.40 27.18
N GLU A 683 0.93 44.32 27.87
CA GLU A 683 2.36 44.59 27.73
C GLU A 683 3.21 43.36 28.07
N ILE A 684 2.76 42.52 29.00
CA ILE A 684 3.49 41.34 29.43
C ILE A 684 3.49 40.28 28.30
N THR A 685 2.36 40.01 27.69
CA THR A 685 2.21 39.05 26.57
C THR A 685 3.00 39.55 25.34
N ARG A 686 2.93 40.84 25.00
CA ARG A 686 3.71 41.43 23.92
C ARG A 686 5.22 41.30 24.13
N THR A 687 5.68 41.63 25.35
CA THR A 687 7.09 41.49 25.74
C THR A 687 7.55 40.04 25.73
N ASN A 688 6.72 39.10 26.20
CA ASN A 688 7.02 37.67 26.17
C ASN A 688 7.19 37.17 24.73
N PHE A 689 6.30 37.56 23.82
CA PHE A 689 6.42 37.22 22.40
C PHE A 689 7.74 37.74 21.79
N VAL A 690 8.08 39.01 22.03
CA VAL A 690 9.35 39.58 21.55
C VAL A 690 10.54 38.85 22.13
N ASN A 691 10.51 38.50 23.41
CA ASN A 691 11.57 37.75 24.10
C ASN A 691 11.75 36.33 23.58
N ILE A 692 10.72 35.72 22.93
CA ILE A 692 10.81 34.44 22.25
C ILE A 692 11.39 34.62 20.83
N VAL A 693 10.91 35.61 20.09
CA VAL A 693 11.24 35.79 18.68
C VAL A 693 12.63 36.40 18.45
N GLU A 694 13.04 37.38 19.26
CA GLU A 694 14.34 38.02 19.09
C GLU A 694 15.56 37.10 19.23
N PRO A 695 15.66 36.21 20.25
CA PRO A 695 16.77 35.26 20.33
C PRO A 695 16.83 34.30 19.15
N PHE A 696 15.66 33.90 18.62
CA PHE A 696 15.57 33.06 17.42
C PHE A 696 16.10 33.78 16.18
N LEU A 697 15.68 35.04 15.93
CA LEU A 697 16.19 35.84 14.81
C LEU A 697 17.67 36.12 14.96
N ARG A 698 18.18 36.34 16.17
CA ARG A 698 19.60 36.50 16.47
C ARG A 698 20.41 35.23 16.15
N ASP A 699 19.88 34.08 16.45
CA ASP A 699 20.49 32.79 16.06
C ASP A 699 20.58 32.66 14.53
N VAL A 700 19.49 32.99 13.82
CA VAL A 700 19.48 32.99 12.34
C VAL A 700 20.47 34.02 11.77
N GLN A 701 20.61 35.17 12.40
CA GLN A 701 21.61 36.17 12.03
C GLN A 701 23.02 35.64 12.25
N ALA A 702 23.32 35.07 13.40
CA ALA A 702 24.62 34.46 13.68
C ALA A 702 24.98 33.35 12.69
N LYS A 703 23.99 32.63 12.19
CA LYS A 703 24.10 31.59 11.15
C LYS A 703 24.04 32.12 9.72
N ARG A 704 24.17 33.45 9.54
CA ARG A 704 24.25 34.16 8.25
C ARG A 704 22.99 34.13 7.39
N GLY A 705 21.80 33.88 7.98
CA GLY A 705 20.52 33.88 7.25
C GLY A 705 20.01 35.31 6.97
N ILE A 706 20.16 36.17 7.93
CA ILE A 706 19.74 37.58 7.86
C ILE A 706 20.91 38.52 8.21
N THR A 707 20.89 39.73 7.63
CA THR A 707 21.88 40.77 7.94
C THR A 707 21.43 41.67 9.08
N ASP A 708 20.13 41.93 9.15
CA ASP A 708 19.55 42.82 10.15
C ASP A 708 18.07 42.51 10.33
N TYR A 709 17.51 42.77 11.50
CA TYR A 709 16.10 42.57 11.79
C TYR A 709 15.59 43.55 12.84
N VAL A 710 14.28 43.83 12.82
CA VAL A 710 13.57 44.59 13.83
C VAL A 710 12.23 43.93 14.10
N VAL A 711 11.89 43.73 15.38
CA VAL A 711 10.59 43.24 15.83
C VAL A 711 9.87 44.37 16.53
N ILE A 712 8.68 44.71 16.08
CA ILE A 712 7.80 45.70 16.67
C ILE A 712 6.54 45.02 17.16
N CYS A 713 6.33 44.97 18.46
CA CYS A 713 5.14 44.43 19.10
C CYS A 713 4.89 45.24 20.38
N ASP A 714 4.42 46.44 20.20
CA ASP A 714 4.18 47.42 21.27
C ASP A 714 2.84 48.15 21.07
N GLU A 715 2.64 49.27 21.77
CA GLU A 715 1.40 50.03 21.67
C GLU A 715 1.22 50.73 20.31
N THR A 716 2.28 50.86 19.51
CA THR A 716 2.19 51.53 18.21
C THR A 716 1.48 50.72 17.17
N ASN A 717 1.61 49.39 17.21
CA ASN A 717 0.90 48.48 16.33
C ASN A 717 -0.26 47.71 17.03
N ASN A 718 -0.31 47.66 18.37
CA ASN A 718 -1.44 47.16 19.15
C ASN A 718 -2.19 48.33 19.81
N THR A 719 -2.88 49.11 18.99
CA THR A 719 -3.72 50.22 19.45
C THR A 719 -4.95 49.73 20.19
N ALA A 720 -5.63 50.62 20.94
CA ALA A 720 -6.87 50.27 21.65
C ALA A 720 -7.93 49.65 20.70
N ALA A 721 -7.99 50.07 19.45
CA ALA A 721 -8.91 49.51 18.47
C ALA A 721 -8.55 48.05 18.05
N VAL A 722 -7.24 47.70 17.99
CA VAL A 722 -6.76 46.36 17.72
C VAL A 722 -7.07 45.44 18.91
N ILE A 723 -6.85 45.94 20.12
CA ILE A 723 -7.15 45.22 21.35
C ILE A 723 -8.66 44.96 21.49
N ASP A 724 -9.50 45.97 21.22
CA ASP A 724 -10.96 45.87 21.25
C ASP A 724 -11.51 44.89 20.20
N ASN A 725 -10.79 44.70 19.09
CA ASN A 725 -11.11 43.67 18.07
C ASN A 725 -10.63 42.29 18.41
N ASN A 726 -10.01 42.06 19.58
CA ASN A 726 -9.34 40.80 19.98
C ASN A 726 -8.21 40.38 19.01
N GLU A 727 -7.49 41.33 18.47
CA GLU A 727 -6.36 41.10 17.56
C GLU A 727 -5.04 41.36 18.29
N PHE A 728 -4.01 40.61 17.91
CA PHE A 728 -2.64 40.75 18.34
C PHE A 728 -1.76 40.94 17.09
N VAL A 729 -1.03 42.04 17.00
CA VAL A 729 -0.22 42.38 15.83
C VAL A 729 1.25 42.53 16.21
N ALA A 730 2.10 41.80 15.46
CA ALA A 730 3.55 41.94 15.55
C ALA A 730 4.12 42.12 14.15
N ASP A 731 4.93 43.20 13.95
CA ASP A 731 5.60 43.49 12.71
C ASP A 731 7.05 43.06 12.79
N ILE A 732 7.48 42.20 11.89
CA ILE A 732 8.84 41.64 11.84
C ILE A 732 9.51 42.07 10.53
N PHE A 733 10.47 43.00 10.62
CA PHE A 733 11.23 43.48 9.48
C PHE A 733 12.55 42.73 9.36
N ILE A 734 12.82 42.18 8.18
CA ILE A 734 14.00 41.33 7.95
C ILE A 734 14.75 41.77 6.71
N LYS A 735 16.07 41.89 6.82
CA LYS A 735 16.98 42.05 5.70
C LYS A 735 17.68 40.72 5.40
N PRO A 736 17.24 39.98 4.35
CA PRO A 736 17.82 38.69 4.05
C PRO A 736 19.23 38.77 3.50
N ALA A 737 20.07 37.80 3.78
CA ALA A 737 21.35 37.63 3.12
C ALA A 737 21.14 37.14 1.67
N ARG A 738 21.84 37.72 0.71
CA ARG A 738 21.76 37.39 -0.71
C ARG A 738 22.91 36.49 -1.16
N SER A 739 22.65 35.53 -2.04
CA SER A 739 23.66 34.73 -2.71
C SER A 739 24.45 35.55 -3.72
N ILE A 740 25.73 35.23 -3.88
CA ILE A 740 26.59 35.85 -4.91
C ILE A 740 26.34 35.14 -6.23
N ASN A 741 25.87 35.85 -7.25
CA ASN A 741 25.61 35.30 -8.58
C ASN A 741 26.62 35.74 -9.63
N PHE A 742 27.31 36.86 -9.40
CA PHE A 742 28.29 37.40 -10.33
C PHE A 742 29.57 37.77 -9.57
N ILE A 743 30.70 37.33 -10.08
CA ILE A 743 32.04 37.65 -9.56
C ILE A 743 32.80 38.34 -10.68
N GLY A 744 33.12 39.58 -10.49
CA GLY A 744 34.02 40.32 -11.37
C GLY A 744 35.46 40.17 -10.88
N LEU A 745 36.34 39.70 -11.73
CA LEU A 745 37.78 39.60 -11.47
C LEU A 745 38.50 40.44 -12.49
N THR A 746 39.25 41.44 -12.01
CA THR A 746 40.09 42.26 -12.87
C THR A 746 41.55 41.91 -12.62
N PHE A 747 42.20 41.41 -13.64
CA PHE A 747 43.64 41.12 -13.60
C PHE A 747 44.36 42.28 -14.32
N VAL A 748 45.21 42.98 -13.63
CA VAL A 748 46.03 44.04 -14.20
C VAL A 748 47.46 43.55 -14.34
N ALA A 749 47.93 43.43 -15.57
CA ALA A 749 49.33 43.13 -15.83
C ALA A 749 50.16 44.45 -15.85
N THR A 750 51.10 44.61 -14.93
CA THR A 750 51.97 45.75 -14.85
C THR A 750 53.34 45.44 -15.40
N ARG A 751 54.07 46.49 -15.85
CA ARG A 751 55.47 46.34 -16.27
C ARG A 751 56.35 46.20 -15.06
N THR A 752 57.47 45.50 -15.23
CA THR A 752 58.51 45.32 -14.21
C THR A 752 59.05 46.70 -13.78
N GLY A 753 58.89 47.06 -12.50
CA GLY A 753 59.39 48.35 -11.97
C GLY A 753 58.34 49.42 -11.60
N VAL A 754 57.02 49.13 -11.85
CA VAL A 754 55.92 50.01 -11.39
C VAL A 754 55.48 49.57 -9.99
N ALA A 755 55.37 50.52 -9.05
CA ALA A 755 54.89 50.23 -7.71
C ALA A 755 53.38 49.95 -7.74
N PHE A 756 52.91 48.93 -7.03
CA PHE A 756 51.50 48.53 -7.01
C PHE A 756 50.55 49.65 -6.53
N GLU A 757 51.04 50.56 -5.69
CA GLU A 757 50.30 51.77 -5.19
C GLU A 757 49.89 52.71 -6.30
N GLU A 758 50.71 52.85 -7.35
CA GLU A 758 50.44 53.68 -8.49
C GLU A 758 49.42 53.13 -9.47
N VAL A 759 49.27 51.78 -9.49
CA VAL A 759 48.29 51.09 -10.33
C VAL A 759 46.93 51.05 -9.67
N ILE A 760 46.86 50.91 -8.34
CA ILE A 760 45.61 50.89 -7.57
C ILE A 760 44.86 52.22 -7.63
N GLY A 761 45.53 53.28 -7.78
CA GLY A 761 44.95 54.66 -7.90
C GLY A 761 44.30 54.97 -9.26
N ASN A 762 44.52 54.13 -10.28
CA ASN A 762 44.05 54.32 -11.66
C ASN A 762 43.09 53.25 -12.18
N VAL A 763 42.56 52.34 -11.32
CA VAL A 763 41.58 51.32 -11.68
C VAL A 763 40.18 51.68 -11.04
#